data_4ffc6df5d5ad61a0b07210efc5be41b4
#
_entry.id   4ffc6df5d5ad61a0b07210efc5be41b4
#
_cell.length_a   1.000
_cell.length_b   1.000
_cell.length_c   1.000
_cell.angle_alpha   90.00
_cell.angle_beta   90.00
_cell.angle_gamma   90.00
#
_symmetry.space_group_name_H-M   'P 1'
#
loop_
_entity.id
_entity.type
_entity.pdbx_description
1 polymer ?
#
loop_
_entity_poly.entity_id
_entity_poly.type
_entity_poly.pdbx_seq_one_letter_code
_entity_poly.pdbx_strand_id
1 'polypeptide(L)'
;QGCTVSTILFNAAFNTVFEHLSVIEDDCAYQFRNQKPGKPILQVFVTGYADDLGIVTGRHGENGAFHNNEKALKRLQEWLAWTRSMKAKPKKCIASGLLNGKPVDPELKVWESQGTWYPKFLEDEVFKFLGKGLVADASSTQSKEMILATFEKYAKLIDGTFLTGVEKMWIWEHFAMTKMSWSFLIHDFPPSFVEKELQPIETRYLKKWSGLAKRADPSVLYRSKKNAGMGLKEATVEHKRQRLIRRHQLATSKDPRVRAIHDQFAELQLGRHKQGTNEWKECMEMEKLRAEVKTGKIVGAPSEGAGIGFRGRRRCRPKALDKHKAEREEMLRVFSEIIEQERLVKIMSKPLVASDAHPFEKEGNYFCGWLKWEAAQAVDLSWGRVLQKQDAFLKFVLNSTQDSLPTPSRLKNWAQARASDGKCPLGCGQPGTLMHILCGCVKAHQETPQNRIKWRHDSILLAIYRAVQSRIDESKEVEKDAVPQASQFRSSLGKQFTVPHPEKDCSDRLTPLRGVFEKADDWKVQFDVGVEGELVAERPFPSEIAIVSGRGSRPDGVMWSMKTKTVIWIELTSPWEENMKSQHFAKCEKYNQLATDLRGGKHFGVKWTVLPHYVEIGARGAIQELGWVRMCTQLGITGAARRKLTHSVQDAAIYCSHYIFLCRFHRQWEPQRLIDTWRKDA
;
A
#
# COMPACT_ATOMS: atom_id res chain seq x y z
N GLN A 1 -18.89 24.68 24.34
CA GLN A 1 -18.16 23.61 23.64
C GLN A 1 -19.14 22.50 23.25
N GLY A 2 -19.02 21.96 22.03
CA GLY A 2 -19.87 20.86 21.51
C GLY A 2 -21.07 21.30 20.65
N CYS A 3 -21.40 22.58 20.52
CA CYS A 3 -22.44 23.06 19.61
C CYS A 3 -21.85 23.30 18.21
N THR A 4 -22.43 22.72 17.19
CA THR A 4 -21.98 22.87 15.77
C THR A 4 -22.11 24.32 15.26
N VAL A 5 -23.02 25.10 15.81
CA VAL A 5 -23.25 26.51 15.44
C VAL A 5 -22.25 27.46 16.13
N SER A 6 -21.74 27.10 17.31
CA SER A 6 -20.84 27.98 18.08
C SER A 6 -19.55 28.32 17.33
N THR A 7 -19.00 27.39 16.56
CA THR A 7 -17.81 27.64 15.73
C THR A 7 -18.06 28.67 14.63
N ILE A 8 -19.24 28.64 14.01
CA ILE A 8 -19.64 29.58 12.96
C ILE A 8 -19.83 30.98 13.56
N LEU A 9 -20.53 31.07 14.69
CA LEU A 9 -20.74 32.33 15.39
C LEU A 9 -19.44 32.95 15.91
N PHE A 10 -18.55 32.11 16.47
CA PHE A 10 -17.23 32.57 16.90
C PHE A 10 -16.44 33.11 15.71
N ASN A 11 -16.37 32.39 14.60
CA ASN A 11 -15.63 32.84 13.42
C ASN A 11 -16.23 34.13 12.83
N ALA A 12 -17.55 34.25 12.81
CA ALA A 12 -18.21 35.49 12.35
C ALA A 12 -17.86 36.69 13.23
N ALA A 13 -17.90 36.52 14.56
CA ALA A 13 -17.49 37.56 15.51
C ALA A 13 -15.98 37.85 15.44
N PHE A 14 -15.15 36.84 15.32
CA PHE A 14 -13.68 36.99 15.29
C PHE A 14 -13.19 37.59 13.96
N ASN A 15 -13.89 37.37 12.85
CA ASN A 15 -13.51 37.95 11.56
C ASN A 15 -13.42 39.47 11.59
N THR A 16 -14.20 40.14 12.43
CA THR A 16 -14.14 41.61 12.54
C THR A 16 -12.80 42.13 13.02
N VAL A 17 -11.92 41.32 13.66
CA VAL A 17 -10.57 41.70 14.01
C VAL A 17 -9.71 41.95 12.79
N PHE A 18 -9.88 41.17 11.74
CA PHE A 18 -9.12 41.34 10.50
C PHE A 18 -9.50 42.64 9.79
N GLU A 19 -10.78 42.96 9.74
CA GLU A 19 -11.28 44.22 9.18
C GLU A 19 -10.73 45.41 9.99
N HIS A 20 -10.77 45.32 11.31
CA HIS A 20 -10.29 46.38 12.19
C HIS A 20 -8.79 46.61 12.05
N LEU A 21 -7.99 45.56 11.90
CA LEU A 21 -6.53 45.68 11.70
C LEU A 21 -6.15 46.06 10.26
N SER A 22 -6.95 45.70 9.25
CA SER A 22 -6.66 45.98 7.85
C SER A 22 -6.54 47.47 7.54
N VAL A 23 -7.15 48.33 8.35
CA VAL A 23 -7.06 49.81 8.21
C VAL A 23 -5.62 50.35 8.27
N ILE A 24 -4.75 49.64 9.00
CA ILE A 24 -3.32 50.02 9.15
C ILE A 24 -2.37 49.03 8.43
N GLU A 25 -2.89 48.13 7.60
CA GLU A 25 -2.11 47.08 6.93
C GLU A 25 -1.01 47.71 6.05
N ASP A 26 -1.33 48.68 5.24
CA ASP A 26 -0.38 49.31 4.31
C ASP A 26 0.78 50.02 5.04
N ASP A 27 0.54 50.54 6.25
CA ASP A 27 1.55 51.21 7.05
C ASP A 27 2.41 50.27 7.89
N CYS A 28 1.90 49.09 8.25
CA CYS A 28 2.49 48.23 9.27
C CYS A 28 2.94 46.86 8.77
N ALA A 29 2.35 46.34 7.70
CA ALA A 29 2.59 45.00 7.24
C ALA A 29 4.06 44.73 6.88
N TYR A 30 4.48 43.47 7.07
CA TYR A 30 5.77 43.02 6.54
C TYR A 30 5.70 42.90 5.02
N GLN A 31 6.57 43.63 4.32
CA GLN A 31 6.72 43.57 2.87
C GLN A 31 7.88 42.66 2.49
N PHE A 32 7.62 41.74 1.55
CA PHE A 32 8.69 40.88 1.04
C PHE A 32 9.70 41.68 0.25
N ARG A 33 10.99 41.50 0.52
CA ARG A 33 12.09 42.13 -0.24
C ARG A 33 12.28 41.42 -1.59
N ASN A 34 12.89 42.10 -2.55
CA ASN A 34 13.20 41.58 -3.90
C ASN A 34 11.96 41.26 -4.76
N GLN A 35 10.96 42.10 -4.68
CA GLN A 35 9.81 42.01 -5.57
C GLN A 35 10.17 42.49 -6.97
N LYS A 36 9.58 41.83 -7.99
CA LYS A 36 9.79 42.29 -9.39
C LYS A 36 9.14 43.65 -9.60
N PRO A 37 9.83 44.60 -10.28
CA PRO A 37 9.23 45.88 -10.62
C PRO A 37 7.90 45.70 -11.38
N GLY A 38 6.89 46.50 -11.04
CA GLY A 38 5.58 46.49 -11.71
C GLY A 38 4.61 45.42 -11.27
N LYS A 39 4.95 44.58 -10.27
CA LYS A 39 3.99 43.68 -9.62
C LYS A 39 3.41 44.29 -8.34
N PRO A 40 2.21 43.88 -7.90
CA PRO A 40 1.62 44.29 -6.62
C PRO A 40 2.59 43.99 -5.47
N ILE A 41 2.65 44.89 -4.47
CA ILE A 41 3.45 44.66 -3.27
C ILE A 41 2.92 43.45 -2.52
N LEU A 42 3.79 42.47 -2.31
CA LEU A 42 3.48 41.31 -1.49
C LEU A 42 3.74 41.63 -0.03
N GLN A 43 2.71 41.52 0.80
CA GLN A 43 2.79 41.80 2.22
C GLN A 43 2.02 40.78 3.05
N VAL A 44 2.44 40.62 4.30
CA VAL A 44 1.78 39.82 5.31
C VAL A 44 1.64 40.65 6.57
N PHE A 45 0.42 40.72 7.10
CA PHE A 45 0.16 41.50 8.30
C PHE A 45 -0.46 40.66 9.40
N VAL A 46 -1.68 40.15 9.18
CA VAL A 46 -2.41 39.42 10.16
C VAL A 46 -2.80 38.04 9.62
N THR A 47 -2.56 37.04 10.43
CA THR A 47 -2.99 35.66 10.14
C THR A 47 -3.70 35.12 11.36
N GLY A 48 -4.76 34.30 11.15
CA GLY A 48 -5.49 33.71 12.25
C GLY A 48 -6.02 32.34 11.93
N TYR A 49 -6.17 31.53 12.98
CA TYR A 49 -6.80 30.25 12.93
C TYR A 49 -7.54 30.00 14.25
N ALA A 50 -8.86 29.94 14.18
CA ALA A 50 -9.72 29.92 15.37
C ALA A 50 -9.38 31.08 16.31
N ASP A 51 -8.94 30.84 17.53
CA ASP A 51 -8.56 31.81 18.54
C ASP A 51 -7.07 32.22 18.49
N ASP A 52 -6.26 31.54 17.67
CA ASP A 52 -4.84 31.89 17.50
C ASP A 52 -4.68 33.00 16.46
N LEU A 53 -4.07 34.13 16.85
CA LEU A 53 -3.80 35.28 16.00
C LEU A 53 -2.29 35.55 15.92
N GLY A 54 -1.78 35.69 14.70
CA GLY A 54 -0.41 36.09 14.42
C GLY A 54 -0.35 37.47 13.73
N ILE A 55 0.41 38.40 14.27
CA ILE A 55 0.66 39.73 13.68
C ILE A 55 2.11 39.78 13.25
N VAL A 56 2.35 40.16 12.01
CA VAL A 56 3.70 40.28 11.43
C VAL A 56 3.86 41.69 10.88
N THR A 57 4.82 42.45 11.40
CA THR A 57 5.06 43.82 11.00
C THR A 57 6.44 44.01 10.37
N GLY A 58 6.57 44.98 9.51
CA GLY A 58 7.79 45.36 8.84
C GLY A 58 8.16 46.84 9.03
N ARG A 59 9.33 47.26 8.51
CA ARG A 59 9.72 48.66 8.46
C ARG A 59 9.05 49.34 7.26
N HIS A 60 8.42 50.49 7.50
CA HIS A 60 7.86 51.38 6.49
C HIS A 60 8.37 52.79 6.67
N GLY A 61 9.05 53.34 5.66
CA GLY A 61 9.60 54.69 5.73
C GLY A 61 10.55 54.88 6.94
N GLU A 62 10.29 55.86 7.75
CA GLU A 62 11.04 56.14 8.99
C GLU A 62 10.62 55.26 10.17
N ASN A 63 9.43 54.64 10.10
CA ASN A 63 8.89 53.83 11.18
C ASN A 63 9.52 52.43 11.21
N GLY A 64 10.10 52.07 12.35
CA GLY A 64 10.66 50.74 12.57
C GLY A 64 9.57 49.66 12.72
N ALA A 65 9.92 48.40 12.46
CA ALA A 65 8.99 47.24 12.59
C ALA A 65 8.41 47.10 14.01
N PHE A 66 9.15 47.49 15.02
CA PHE A 66 8.69 47.41 16.43
C PHE A 66 7.65 48.49 16.73
N HIS A 67 7.84 49.70 16.24
CA HIS A 67 6.83 50.76 16.33
C HIS A 67 5.52 50.36 15.62
N ASN A 68 5.64 49.78 14.44
CA ASN A 68 4.48 49.28 13.69
C ASN A 68 3.79 48.13 14.41
N ASN A 69 4.51 47.28 15.14
CA ASN A 69 3.94 46.23 15.96
C ASN A 69 3.17 46.80 17.18
N GLU A 70 3.75 47.81 17.83
CA GLU A 70 3.08 48.52 18.93
C GLU A 70 1.76 49.16 18.46
N LYS A 71 1.77 49.81 17.28
CA LYS A 71 0.59 50.39 16.65
C LYS A 71 -0.47 49.33 16.38
N ALA A 72 -0.07 48.14 15.87
CA ALA A 72 -0.97 47.01 15.61
C ALA A 72 -1.56 46.43 16.90
N LEU A 73 -0.73 46.29 17.95
CA LEU A 73 -1.22 45.79 19.26
C LEU A 73 -2.17 46.78 19.93
N LYS A 74 -1.94 48.08 19.85
CA LYS A 74 -2.90 49.07 20.34
C LYS A 74 -4.23 48.96 19.64
N ARG A 75 -4.23 48.79 18.33
CA ARG A 75 -5.45 48.59 17.54
C ARG A 75 -6.16 47.30 17.90
N LEU A 76 -5.42 46.20 18.13
CA LEU A 76 -5.98 44.95 18.63
C LEU A 76 -6.64 45.11 20.00
N GLN A 77 -6.05 45.87 20.90
CA GLN A 77 -6.62 46.14 22.20
C GLN A 77 -7.93 46.98 22.13
N GLU A 78 -7.98 47.98 21.24
CA GLU A 78 -9.22 48.71 20.97
C GLU A 78 -10.35 47.75 20.53
N TRP A 79 -10.04 46.82 19.66
CA TRP A 79 -11.01 45.79 19.24
C TRP A 79 -11.42 44.88 20.39
N LEU A 80 -10.47 44.37 21.19
CA LEU A 80 -10.74 43.54 22.36
C LEU A 80 -11.64 44.29 23.39
N ALA A 81 -11.38 45.54 23.62
CA ALA A 81 -12.19 46.40 24.48
C ALA A 81 -13.61 46.60 23.93
N TRP A 82 -13.74 46.78 22.62
CA TRP A 82 -15.01 46.87 21.94
C TRP A 82 -15.87 45.62 22.06
N THR A 83 -15.25 44.41 21.98
CA THR A 83 -15.95 43.11 22.11
C THR A 83 -16.46 42.86 23.52
N ARG A 84 -15.89 43.49 24.55
CA ARG A 84 -16.16 43.34 26.00
C ARG A 84 -16.02 41.91 26.56
N SER A 85 -16.06 40.89 25.71
CA SER A 85 -16.05 39.46 26.10
C SER A 85 -14.77 38.73 25.73
N MET A 86 -14.04 39.21 24.71
CA MET A 86 -12.79 38.58 24.28
C MET A 86 -11.60 39.20 25.00
N LYS A 87 -10.69 38.34 25.48
CA LYS A 87 -9.46 38.76 26.17
C LYS A 87 -8.28 37.97 25.69
N ALA A 88 -7.17 38.62 25.42
CA ALA A 88 -5.89 37.97 25.24
C ALA A 88 -5.43 37.34 26.59
N LYS A 89 -4.78 36.18 26.53
CA LYS A 89 -4.14 35.56 27.72
C LYS A 89 -2.66 35.95 27.74
N PRO A 90 -2.21 36.86 28.61
CA PRO A 90 -0.83 37.36 28.60
C PRO A 90 0.22 36.26 28.61
N LYS A 91 0.05 35.27 29.48
CA LYS A 91 0.99 34.14 29.62
C LYS A 91 1.12 33.26 28.35
N LYS A 92 0.23 33.42 27.37
CA LYS A 92 0.28 32.70 26.08
C LYS A 92 0.73 33.59 24.94
N CYS A 93 0.85 34.90 25.14
CA CYS A 93 1.30 35.83 24.14
C CYS A 93 2.81 35.82 24.07
N ILE A 94 3.34 35.75 22.85
CA ILE A 94 4.77 35.70 22.57
C ILE A 94 5.09 36.74 21.54
N ALA A 95 6.22 37.38 21.70
CA ALA A 95 6.76 38.33 20.75
C ALA A 95 8.19 37.95 20.35
N SER A 96 8.57 38.26 19.13
CA SER A 96 9.94 38.11 18.64
C SER A 96 10.18 39.13 17.56
N GLY A 97 11.39 39.68 17.53
CA GLY A 97 11.86 40.56 16.48
C GLY A 97 13.13 40.04 15.82
N LEU A 98 13.34 40.40 14.56
CA LEU A 98 14.57 40.14 13.83
C LEU A 98 15.20 41.47 13.37
N LEU A 99 16.42 41.73 13.79
CA LEU A 99 17.21 42.84 13.33
C LEU A 99 18.50 42.31 12.69
N ASN A 100 18.68 42.55 11.40
CA ASN A 100 19.83 42.05 10.64
C ASN A 100 20.05 40.50 10.80
N GLY A 101 18.97 39.76 10.88
CA GLY A 101 19.01 38.30 11.02
C GLY A 101 19.29 37.79 12.44
N LYS A 102 19.41 38.67 13.42
CA LYS A 102 19.57 38.29 14.84
C LYS A 102 18.27 38.51 15.60
N PRO A 103 17.93 37.59 16.53
CA PRO A 103 16.80 37.81 17.43
C PRO A 103 17.01 39.05 18.30
N VAL A 104 15.94 39.82 18.47
CA VAL A 104 15.92 41.00 19.33
C VAL A 104 14.60 41.06 20.04
N ASP A 105 14.62 41.32 21.35
CA ASP A 105 13.41 41.61 22.11
C ASP A 105 12.76 42.91 21.60
N PRO A 106 11.51 42.82 21.11
CA PRO A 106 10.82 44.01 20.63
C PRO A 106 10.33 44.92 21.76
N GLU A 107 10.51 44.56 23.04
CA GLU A 107 10.08 45.31 24.22
C GLU A 107 8.62 45.80 24.16
N LEU A 108 7.74 44.97 23.62
CA LEU A 108 6.36 45.36 23.36
C LEU A 108 5.57 45.49 24.66
N LYS A 109 4.80 46.57 24.78
CA LYS A 109 3.90 46.81 25.91
C LYS A 109 2.47 46.61 25.46
N VAL A 110 1.76 45.76 26.20
CA VAL A 110 0.33 45.53 25.99
C VAL A 110 -0.44 45.99 27.23
N TRP A 111 -1.42 46.85 27.00
CA TRP A 111 -2.23 47.43 28.06
C TRP A 111 -3.45 46.55 28.32
N GLU A 112 -3.69 46.21 29.57
CA GLU A 112 -4.93 45.61 30.03
C GLU A 112 -5.62 46.51 31.06
N SER A 113 -6.90 46.27 31.29
CA SER A 113 -7.69 47.02 32.32
C SER A 113 -7.10 46.95 33.74
N GLN A 114 -6.17 46.05 33.98
CA GLN A 114 -5.50 45.84 35.28
C GLN A 114 -4.00 46.19 35.28
N GLY A 115 -3.47 46.80 34.18
CA GLY A 115 -2.07 47.19 34.09
C GLY A 115 -1.41 46.89 32.73
N THR A 116 -0.14 47.09 32.70
CA THR A 116 0.70 46.81 31.52
C THR A 116 1.38 45.46 31.67
N TRP A 117 1.32 44.63 30.65
CA TRP A 117 2.06 43.36 30.62
C TRP A 117 2.88 43.26 29.33
N TYR A 118 3.94 42.42 29.38
CA TYR A 118 4.84 42.18 28.27
C TYR A 118 4.64 40.80 27.74
N PRO A 119 4.46 40.56 26.43
CA PRO A 119 4.55 39.26 25.82
C PRO A 119 5.91 38.63 26.14
N LYS A 120 5.93 37.31 26.34
CA LYS A 120 7.19 36.60 26.54
C LYS A 120 8.05 36.71 25.29
N PHE A 121 9.32 37.16 25.43
CA PHE A 121 10.27 37.14 24.36
C PHE A 121 10.69 35.70 24.02
N LEU A 122 10.71 35.38 22.74
CA LEU A 122 11.17 34.10 22.24
C LEU A 122 12.67 34.24 21.88
N GLU A 123 13.55 33.91 22.81
CA GLU A 123 15.00 33.96 22.60
C GLU A 123 15.49 32.63 21.99
N ASP A 124 15.59 31.58 22.80
CA ASP A 124 16.10 30.25 22.38
C ASP A 124 15.06 29.13 22.47
N GLU A 125 13.86 29.43 22.94
CA GLU A 125 12.80 28.43 23.11
C GLU A 125 12.00 28.22 21.81
N VAL A 126 11.58 26.97 21.58
CA VAL A 126 10.66 26.63 20.49
C VAL A 126 9.23 26.95 20.88
N PHE A 127 8.64 27.91 20.22
CA PHE A 127 7.21 28.19 20.32
C PHE A 127 6.42 27.38 19.29
N LYS A 128 5.37 26.71 19.74
CA LYS A 128 4.49 25.95 18.83
C LYS A 128 3.30 26.80 18.41
N PHE A 129 3.28 27.17 17.13
CA PHE A 129 2.12 27.80 16.50
C PHE A 129 1.53 26.86 15.46
N LEU A 130 0.26 26.46 15.64
CA LEU A 130 -0.45 25.50 14.79
C LEU A 130 0.33 24.19 14.53
N GLY A 131 1.08 23.76 15.52
CA GLY A 131 1.91 22.55 15.44
C GLY A 131 3.29 22.74 14.80
N LYS A 132 3.58 23.95 14.28
CA LYS A 132 4.91 24.32 13.78
C LYS A 132 5.76 24.87 14.92
N GLY A 133 6.98 24.35 15.07
CA GLY A 133 7.97 24.95 15.96
C GLY A 133 8.54 26.22 15.30
N LEU A 134 8.40 27.35 15.97
CA LEU A 134 8.98 28.62 15.60
C LEU A 134 10.05 28.98 16.62
N VAL A 135 11.14 29.53 16.15
CA VAL A 135 12.24 30.11 16.94
C VAL A 135 12.49 31.50 16.49
N ALA A 136 13.11 32.32 17.36
CA ALA A 136 13.31 33.73 17.12
C ALA A 136 14.15 34.04 15.86
N ASP A 137 15.15 33.21 15.55
CA ASP A 137 16.00 33.33 14.37
C ASP A 137 15.37 32.75 13.07
N ALA A 138 14.15 32.24 13.16
CA ALA A 138 13.46 31.57 12.07
C ALA A 138 14.21 30.33 11.50
N SER A 139 15.19 29.77 12.23
CA SER A 139 15.92 28.58 11.82
C SER A 139 15.06 27.32 11.95
N SER A 140 15.48 26.24 11.31
CA SER A 140 14.82 24.94 11.42
C SER A 140 15.58 23.93 12.29
N THR A 141 16.68 24.32 12.92
CA THR A 141 17.58 23.43 13.64
C THR A 141 16.89 22.77 14.83
N GLN A 142 16.33 23.54 15.74
CA GLN A 142 15.59 23.02 16.89
C GLN A 142 14.35 22.21 16.49
N SER A 143 13.67 22.63 15.41
CA SER A 143 12.55 21.86 14.86
C SER A 143 12.98 20.49 14.34
N LYS A 144 14.17 20.36 13.73
CA LYS A 144 14.74 19.06 13.32
C LYS A 144 15.04 18.16 14.51
N GLU A 145 15.70 18.71 15.54
CA GLU A 145 16.02 17.98 16.77
C GLU A 145 14.76 17.50 17.50
N MET A 146 13.76 18.36 17.62
CA MET A 146 12.48 18.02 18.24
C MET A 146 11.75 16.92 17.48
N ILE A 147 11.77 16.94 16.16
CA ILE A 147 11.13 15.91 15.33
C ILE A 147 11.91 14.61 15.40
N LEU A 148 13.23 14.63 15.35
CA LEU A 148 14.08 13.46 15.50
C LEU A 148 13.82 12.76 16.85
N ALA A 149 13.85 13.54 17.94
CA ALA A 149 13.56 13.04 19.27
C ALA A 149 12.13 12.44 19.39
N THR A 150 11.16 13.09 18.76
CA THR A 150 9.76 12.60 18.73
C THR A 150 9.64 11.29 17.95
N PHE A 151 10.33 11.20 16.81
CA PHE A 151 10.33 10.03 15.95
C PHE A 151 10.96 8.81 16.65
N GLU A 152 12.12 9.02 17.29
CA GLU A 152 12.75 7.98 18.11
C GLU A 152 11.89 7.58 19.30
N LYS A 153 11.29 8.55 20.00
CA LYS A 153 10.40 8.30 21.12
C LYS A 153 9.25 7.37 20.74
N TYR A 154 8.57 7.63 19.62
CA TYR A 154 7.47 6.78 19.16
C TYR A 154 7.96 5.37 18.77
N ALA A 155 9.09 5.28 18.08
CA ALA A 155 9.66 3.99 17.73
C ALA A 155 9.99 3.15 18.98
N LYS A 156 10.64 3.75 19.99
CA LYS A 156 10.97 3.09 21.25
C LYS A 156 9.73 2.70 22.08
N LEU A 157 8.72 3.58 22.14
CA LEU A 157 7.48 3.29 22.85
C LEU A 157 6.73 2.10 22.23
N ILE A 158 6.58 2.08 20.90
CA ILE A 158 5.93 0.98 20.20
C ILE A 158 6.73 -0.31 20.35
N ASP A 159 8.06 -0.23 20.22
CA ASP A 159 8.93 -1.40 20.35
C ASP A 159 8.84 -2.04 21.74
N GLY A 160 8.69 -1.25 22.79
CA GLY A 160 8.57 -1.70 24.18
C GLY A 160 7.21 -2.31 24.55
N THR A 161 6.22 -2.31 23.65
CA THR A 161 4.92 -2.94 23.90
C THR A 161 4.96 -4.46 23.74
N PHE A 162 4.01 -5.18 24.35
CA PHE A 162 3.82 -6.63 24.20
C PHE A 162 3.09 -7.02 22.91
N LEU A 163 2.86 -6.09 22.00
CA LEU A 163 2.16 -6.32 20.74
C LEU A 163 3.01 -7.16 19.78
N THR A 164 2.33 -7.87 18.88
CA THR A 164 2.95 -8.59 17.76
C THR A 164 3.65 -7.63 16.81
N GLY A 165 4.55 -8.14 15.99
CA GLY A 165 5.25 -7.31 15.01
C GLY A 165 4.32 -6.65 13.99
N VAL A 166 3.25 -7.35 13.59
CA VAL A 166 2.22 -6.83 12.67
C VAL A 166 1.44 -5.68 13.32
N GLU A 167 1.03 -5.83 14.58
CA GLU A 167 0.32 -4.77 15.33
C GLU A 167 1.19 -3.53 15.54
N LYS A 168 2.48 -3.72 15.87
CA LYS A 168 3.46 -2.63 15.98
C LYS A 168 3.57 -1.83 14.67
N MET A 169 3.64 -2.52 13.53
CA MET A 169 3.67 -1.87 12.22
C MET A 169 2.36 -1.15 11.92
N TRP A 170 1.22 -1.70 12.34
CA TRP A 170 -0.08 -1.06 12.17
C TRP A 170 -0.17 0.25 12.97
N ILE A 171 0.26 0.25 14.24
CA ILE A 171 0.32 1.46 15.08
C ILE A 171 1.29 2.49 14.48
N TRP A 172 2.46 2.06 14.04
CA TRP A 172 3.41 2.94 13.36
C TRP A 172 2.79 3.65 12.18
N GLU A 173 2.14 2.91 11.28
CA GLU A 173 1.51 3.44 10.07
C GLU A 173 0.38 4.43 10.37
N HIS A 174 -0.52 4.08 11.30
CA HIS A 174 -1.77 4.82 11.51
C HIS A 174 -1.64 5.98 12.51
N PHE A 175 -0.71 5.88 13.46
CA PHE A 175 -0.53 6.91 14.49
C PHE A 175 0.78 7.67 14.32
N ALA A 176 1.93 7.01 14.38
CA ALA A 176 3.21 7.69 14.34
C ALA A 176 3.45 8.40 13.01
N MET A 177 3.33 7.70 11.89
CA MET A 177 3.53 8.30 10.56
C MET A 177 2.46 9.32 10.20
N THR A 178 1.23 9.18 10.67
CA THR A 178 0.18 10.18 10.44
C THR A 178 0.53 11.50 11.12
N LYS A 179 1.09 11.45 12.35
CA LYS A 179 1.57 12.63 13.05
C LYS A 179 2.81 13.24 12.38
N MET A 180 3.72 12.41 11.88
CA MET A 180 4.88 12.87 11.11
C MET A 180 4.48 13.50 9.78
N SER A 181 3.47 12.98 9.09
CA SER A 181 2.94 13.55 7.86
C SER A 181 2.53 15.01 8.03
N TRP A 182 1.90 15.35 9.16
CA TRP A 182 1.60 16.74 9.51
C TRP A 182 2.86 17.59 9.64
N SER A 183 3.87 17.09 10.36
CA SER A 183 5.14 17.79 10.53
C SER A 183 5.85 18.02 9.19
N PHE A 184 5.82 17.04 8.29
CA PHE A 184 6.39 17.17 6.93
C PHE A 184 5.61 18.18 6.06
N LEU A 185 4.32 18.37 6.32
CA LEU A 185 3.51 19.35 5.60
C LEU A 185 3.88 20.78 5.98
N ILE A 186 4.09 21.05 7.28
CA ILE A 186 4.23 22.41 7.81
C ILE A 186 5.68 22.89 7.93
N HIS A 187 6.65 21.99 8.08
CA HIS A 187 8.06 22.34 8.13
C HIS A 187 8.74 22.19 6.77
N ASP A 188 9.80 22.97 6.55
CA ASP A 188 10.60 22.92 5.33
C ASP A 188 11.94 22.20 5.60
N PHE A 189 11.84 20.88 5.92
CA PHE A 189 13.03 20.08 6.14
C PHE A 189 13.75 19.78 4.83
N PRO A 190 15.09 19.78 4.80
CA PRO A 190 15.83 19.29 3.65
C PRO A 190 15.57 17.79 3.45
N PRO A 191 15.46 17.31 2.20
CA PRO A 191 15.33 15.87 1.93
C PRO A 191 16.42 15.03 2.57
N SER A 192 17.65 15.53 2.55
CA SER A 192 18.83 14.87 3.15
C SER A 192 18.70 14.62 4.66
N PHE A 193 18.01 15.49 5.38
CA PHE A 193 17.72 15.27 6.80
C PHE A 193 16.80 14.04 7.01
N VAL A 194 15.73 13.98 6.22
CA VAL A 194 14.78 12.86 6.34
C VAL A 194 15.44 11.54 5.93
N GLU A 195 16.23 11.55 4.86
CA GLU A 195 16.93 10.39 4.32
C GLU A 195 18.02 9.87 5.28
N LYS A 196 18.81 10.77 5.88
CA LYS A 196 19.96 10.36 6.69
C LYS A 196 19.63 10.13 8.16
N GLU A 197 18.65 10.87 8.72
CA GLU A 197 18.36 10.82 10.15
C GLU A 197 17.09 10.02 10.46
N LEU A 198 15.98 10.25 9.73
CA LEU A 198 14.69 9.63 10.07
C LEU A 198 14.52 8.25 9.42
N GLN A 199 14.83 8.12 8.14
CA GLN A 199 14.65 6.87 7.39
C GLN A 199 15.42 5.67 7.97
N PRO A 200 16.67 5.79 8.47
CA PRO A 200 17.37 4.68 9.11
C PRO A 200 16.69 4.19 10.40
N ILE A 201 16.15 5.09 11.20
CA ILE A 201 15.40 4.74 12.42
C ILE A 201 14.17 3.92 12.04
N GLU A 202 13.35 4.43 11.13
CA GLU A 202 12.17 3.73 10.61
C GLU A 202 12.52 2.35 10.09
N THR A 203 13.48 2.27 9.17
CA THR A 203 13.89 1.01 8.54
C THR A 203 14.36 -0.02 9.55
N ARG A 204 15.11 0.39 10.58
CA ARG A 204 15.59 -0.48 11.65
C ARG A 204 14.44 -1.12 12.41
N TYR A 205 13.46 -0.34 12.86
CA TYR A 205 12.33 -0.84 13.63
C TYR A 205 11.36 -1.65 12.78
N LEU A 206 11.04 -1.20 11.58
CA LEU A 206 10.15 -1.93 10.68
C LEU A 206 10.74 -3.29 10.28
N LYS A 207 12.06 -3.37 10.02
CA LYS A 207 12.73 -4.68 9.79
C LYS A 207 12.64 -5.58 11.01
N LYS A 208 12.84 -5.03 12.21
CA LYS A 208 12.72 -5.78 13.46
C LYS A 208 11.31 -6.35 13.62
N TRP A 209 10.29 -5.52 13.50
CA TRP A 209 8.88 -5.92 13.72
C TRP A 209 8.37 -6.86 12.64
N SER A 210 8.75 -6.66 11.39
CA SER A 210 8.35 -7.55 10.28
C SER A 210 9.16 -8.86 10.24
N GLY A 211 10.23 -8.98 10.99
CA GLY A 211 11.17 -10.11 10.89
C GLY A 211 11.90 -10.17 9.56
N LEU A 212 11.99 -9.06 8.83
CA LEU A 212 12.72 -8.99 7.58
C LEU A 212 14.23 -9.12 7.82
N ALA A 213 14.90 -9.93 7.02
CA ALA A 213 16.34 -10.17 7.15
C ALA A 213 17.13 -8.86 7.01
N LYS A 214 18.24 -8.72 7.77
CA LYS A 214 19.05 -7.49 7.76
C LYS A 214 19.51 -7.06 6.36
N ARG A 215 19.86 -8.01 5.50
CA ARG A 215 20.35 -7.79 4.13
C ARG A 215 19.21 -7.66 3.09
N ALA A 216 17.97 -7.99 3.47
CA ALA A 216 16.81 -7.84 2.58
C ALA A 216 16.53 -6.36 2.30
N ASP A 217 16.00 -6.08 1.11
CA ASP A 217 15.63 -4.71 0.76
C ASP A 217 14.38 -4.26 1.53
N PRO A 218 14.40 -3.14 2.23
CA PRO A 218 13.24 -2.64 2.95
C PRO A 218 12.11 -2.18 2.01
N SER A 219 12.36 -1.98 0.72
CA SER A 219 11.33 -1.52 -0.23
C SER A 219 10.12 -2.44 -0.29
N VAL A 220 10.27 -3.74 0.03
CA VAL A 220 9.14 -4.67 0.15
C VAL A 220 8.12 -4.26 1.23
N LEU A 221 8.56 -3.58 2.29
CA LEU A 221 7.69 -3.09 3.36
C LEU A 221 6.80 -1.93 2.87
N TYR A 222 7.30 -1.16 1.93
CA TYR A 222 6.65 0.05 1.42
C TYR A 222 5.86 -0.18 0.13
N ARG A 223 6.08 -1.28 -0.58
CA ARG A 223 5.31 -1.64 -1.78
C ARG A 223 3.83 -1.83 -1.48
N SER A 224 3.01 -1.66 -2.50
CA SER A 224 1.57 -1.85 -2.43
C SER A 224 1.20 -3.23 -1.86
N LYS A 225 0.20 -3.28 -0.99
CA LYS A 225 -0.33 -4.49 -0.35
C LYS A 225 -0.75 -5.57 -1.35
N LYS A 226 -1.20 -5.17 -2.53
CA LYS A 226 -1.59 -6.08 -3.63
C LYS A 226 -0.39 -6.66 -4.38
N ASN A 227 0.80 -6.16 -4.11
CA ASN A 227 2.03 -6.53 -4.81
C ASN A 227 3.05 -7.17 -3.86
N ALA A 228 2.59 -8.01 -2.95
CA ALA A 228 3.40 -8.65 -1.90
C ALA A 228 4.17 -7.65 -1.01
N GLY A 229 3.65 -6.43 -0.85
CA GLY A 229 4.19 -5.40 0.04
C GLY A 229 3.26 -5.11 1.20
N MET A 230 3.78 -4.44 2.24
CA MET A 230 2.98 -4.04 3.40
C MET A 230 2.25 -2.70 3.18
N GLY A 231 2.62 -1.93 2.15
CA GLY A 231 2.05 -0.63 1.84
C GLY A 231 2.27 0.41 2.94
N LEU A 232 3.38 0.29 3.69
CA LEU A 232 3.72 1.25 4.74
C LEU A 232 4.15 2.58 4.13
N LYS A 233 3.91 3.67 4.84
CA LYS A 233 4.48 4.97 4.49
C LYS A 233 5.97 4.95 4.75
N GLU A 234 6.75 5.37 3.79
CA GLU A 234 8.19 5.57 3.88
C GLU A 234 8.47 7.02 4.20
N ALA A 235 9.27 7.32 5.22
CA ALA A 235 9.47 8.69 5.70
C ALA A 235 9.94 9.65 4.60
N THR A 236 10.89 9.22 3.75
CA THR A 236 11.39 10.02 2.61
C THR A 236 10.31 10.26 1.57
N VAL A 237 9.52 9.24 1.23
CA VAL A 237 8.45 9.34 0.24
C VAL A 237 7.28 10.16 0.79
N GLU A 238 6.93 9.98 2.07
CA GLU A 238 5.86 10.74 2.70
C GLU A 238 6.25 12.22 2.82
N HIS A 239 7.52 12.53 3.11
CA HIS A 239 8.03 13.91 3.09
C HIS A 239 7.87 14.54 1.70
N LYS A 240 8.31 13.85 0.62
CA LYS A 240 8.13 14.32 -0.76
C LYS A 240 6.65 14.54 -1.08
N ARG A 241 5.81 13.59 -0.69
CA ARG A 241 4.35 13.66 -0.89
C ARG A 241 3.72 14.86 -0.20
N GLN A 242 4.09 15.13 1.05
CA GLN A 242 3.55 16.27 1.80
C GLN A 242 4.04 17.62 1.22
N ARG A 243 5.29 17.71 0.76
CA ARG A 243 5.79 18.88 0.05
C ARG A 243 5.03 19.13 -1.26
N LEU A 244 4.74 18.08 -2.01
CA LEU A 244 3.96 18.16 -3.24
C LEU A 244 2.53 18.67 -2.95
N ILE A 245 1.87 18.12 -1.91
CA ILE A 245 0.55 18.58 -1.46
C ILE A 245 0.58 20.05 -1.06
N ARG A 246 1.54 20.46 -0.24
CA ARG A 246 1.69 21.85 0.20
C ARG A 246 1.83 22.81 -0.98
N ARG A 247 2.72 22.50 -1.94
CA ARG A 247 2.92 23.32 -3.14
C ARG A 247 1.66 23.41 -3.96
N HIS A 248 0.96 22.30 -4.17
CA HIS A 248 -0.31 22.33 -4.90
C HIS A 248 -1.36 23.20 -4.18
N GLN A 249 -1.50 23.04 -2.86
CA GLN A 249 -2.46 23.83 -2.07
C GLN A 249 -2.16 25.33 -2.10
N LEU A 250 -0.89 25.72 -1.98
CA LEU A 250 -0.48 27.14 -2.05
C LEU A 250 -0.72 27.71 -3.46
N ALA A 251 -0.35 26.96 -4.50
CA ALA A 251 -0.53 27.36 -5.89
C ALA A 251 -1.98 27.49 -6.32
N THR A 252 -2.89 26.70 -5.72
CA THR A 252 -4.32 26.68 -6.05
C THR A 252 -5.18 27.35 -4.98
N SER A 253 -4.56 28.08 -4.06
CA SER A 253 -5.27 28.80 -3.00
C SER A 253 -6.31 29.76 -3.59
N LYS A 254 -7.45 29.89 -2.94
CA LYS A 254 -8.48 30.88 -3.32
C LYS A 254 -7.99 32.31 -3.06
N ASP A 255 -7.12 32.49 -2.05
CA ASP A 255 -6.52 33.80 -1.75
C ASP A 255 -5.44 34.16 -2.79
N PRO A 256 -5.59 35.25 -3.55
CA PRO A 256 -4.60 35.68 -4.54
C PRO A 256 -3.28 36.07 -3.93
N ARG A 257 -3.25 36.56 -2.68
CA ARG A 257 -2.00 36.91 -1.96
C ARG A 257 -1.19 35.64 -1.67
N VAL A 258 -1.83 34.59 -1.20
CA VAL A 258 -1.15 33.30 -0.96
C VAL A 258 -0.56 32.74 -2.26
N ARG A 259 -1.30 32.82 -3.38
CA ARG A 259 -0.78 32.39 -4.68
C ARG A 259 0.43 33.21 -5.12
N ALA A 260 0.36 34.52 -5.00
CA ALA A 260 1.47 35.42 -5.39
C ALA A 260 2.73 35.18 -4.53
N ILE A 261 2.59 34.97 -3.22
CA ILE A 261 3.67 34.59 -2.32
C ILE A 261 4.27 33.24 -2.73
N HIS A 262 3.41 32.26 -3.01
CA HIS A 262 3.86 30.93 -3.47
C HIS A 262 4.70 31.03 -4.73
N ASP A 263 4.24 31.77 -5.75
CA ASP A 263 4.94 31.86 -7.03
C ASP A 263 6.31 32.53 -6.88
N GLN A 264 6.39 33.56 -6.08
CA GLN A 264 7.66 34.22 -5.76
C GLN A 264 8.59 33.31 -4.95
N PHE A 265 8.06 32.57 -4.00
CA PHE A 265 8.83 31.66 -3.15
C PHE A 265 9.34 30.43 -3.94
N ALA A 266 8.58 29.92 -4.90
CA ALA A 266 9.03 28.86 -5.80
C ALA A 266 10.24 29.31 -6.64
N GLU A 267 10.22 30.54 -7.19
CA GLU A 267 11.35 31.12 -7.92
C GLU A 267 12.58 31.27 -7.02
N LEU A 268 12.40 31.74 -5.77
CA LEU A 268 13.47 31.89 -4.81
C LEU A 268 14.09 30.57 -4.35
N GLN A 269 13.29 29.57 -4.15
CA GLN A 269 13.79 28.23 -3.78
C GLN A 269 14.60 27.59 -4.91
N LEU A 270 14.15 27.69 -6.14
CA LEU A 270 14.92 27.24 -7.30
C LEU A 270 16.25 27.96 -7.44
N GLY A 271 16.29 29.25 -7.13
CA GLY A 271 17.53 30.06 -7.16
C GLY A 271 18.48 29.80 -5.97
N ARG A 272 17.97 29.30 -4.83
CA ARG A 272 18.80 29.03 -3.63
C ARG A 272 19.57 27.71 -3.72
N HIS A 273 19.07 26.74 -4.43
CA HIS A 273 19.73 25.46 -4.56
C HIS A 273 20.72 25.47 -5.71
N LYS A 274 21.96 25.13 -5.41
CA LYS A 274 23.00 25.03 -6.44
C LYS A 274 22.58 24.00 -7.49
N GLN A 275 22.61 24.41 -8.76
CA GLN A 275 22.27 23.54 -9.89
C GLN A 275 23.03 22.21 -9.81
N GLY A 276 22.30 21.10 -9.97
CA GLY A 276 22.88 19.75 -9.92
C GLY A 276 22.91 19.10 -8.53
N THR A 277 22.55 19.82 -7.45
CA THR A 277 22.39 19.20 -6.11
C THR A 277 21.15 18.32 -6.07
N ASN A 278 21.09 17.37 -5.11
CA ASN A 278 19.92 16.51 -4.96
C ASN A 278 18.64 17.28 -4.65
N GLU A 279 18.74 18.33 -3.84
CA GLU A 279 17.64 19.23 -3.50
C GLU A 279 17.12 19.97 -4.73
N TRP A 280 18.02 20.44 -5.59
CA TRP A 280 17.66 21.09 -6.84
C TRP A 280 16.94 20.11 -7.78
N LYS A 281 17.49 18.90 -7.97
CA LYS A 281 16.86 17.85 -8.78
C LYS A 281 15.46 17.51 -8.28
N GLU A 282 15.29 17.33 -6.98
CA GLU A 282 13.98 17.04 -6.37
C GLU A 282 12.98 18.17 -6.58
N CYS A 283 13.41 19.42 -6.45
CA CYS A 283 12.56 20.58 -6.76
C CYS A 283 12.13 20.59 -8.22
N MET A 284 13.06 20.33 -9.14
CA MET A 284 12.76 20.26 -10.58
C MET A 284 11.81 19.11 -10.94
N GLU A 285 12.01 17.92 -10.35
CA GLU A 285 11.12 16.79 -10.55
C GLU A 285 9.70 17.08 -10.07
N MET A 286 9.55 17.72 -8.92
CA MET A 286 8.22 18.09 -8.40
C MET A 286 7.53 19.16 -9.26
N GLU A 287 8.26 20.15 -9.74
CA GLU A 287 7.68 21.15 -10.65
C GLU A 287 7.32 20.56 -12.02
N LYS A 288 8.16 19.66 -12.53
CA LYS A 288 7.86 18.90 -13.75
C LYS A 288 6.59 18.06 -13.59
N LEU A 289 6.50 17.27 -12.52
CA LEU A 289 5.33 16.46 -12.21
C LEU A 289 4.06 17.32 -12.11
N ARG A 290 4.14 18.45 -11.40
CA ARG A 290 3.03 19.38 -11.28
C ARG A 290 2.60 19.97 -12.63
N ALA A 291 3.55 20.39 -13.48
CA ALA A 291 3.28 20.94 -14.80
C ALA A 291 2.62 19.88 -15.71
N GLU A 292 3.10 18.67 -15.71
CA GLU A 292 2.58 17.57 -16.53
C GLU A 292 1.19 17.16 -16.13
N VAL A 293 0.88 17.09 -14.84
CA VAL A 293 -0.49 16.86 -14.35
C VAL A 293 -1.42 18.00 -14.77
N LYS A 294 -0.97 19.25 -14.65
CA LYS A 294 -1.75 20.44 -15.04
C LYS A 294 -2.03 20.48 -16.54
N THR A 295 -1.09 20.05 -17.38
CA THR A 295 -1.27 20.00 -18.85
C THR A 295 -1.96 18.74 -19.35
N GLY A 296 -2.31 17.80 -18.46
CA GLY A 296 -2.89 16.50 -18.80
C GLY A 296 -1.90 15.53 -19.44
N LYS A 297 -0.62 15.90 -19.55
CA LYS A 297 0.44 14.98 -19.95
C LYS A 297 0.78 14.08 -18.74
N ILE A 298 0.72 12.79 -18.96
CA ILE A 298 1.04 11.82 -17.93
C ILE A 298 2.53 11.56 -18.00
N VAL A 299 3.22 11.93 -16.92
CA VAL A 299 4.63 11.60 -16.74
C VAL A 299 4.78 10.12 -16.52
N GLY A 300 5.64 9.52 -17.35
CA GLY A 300 6.02 8.13 -17.16
C GLY A 300 4.82 7.19 -17.22
N ALA A 301 4.31 6.95 -18.44
CA ALA A 301 3.68 5.65 -18.66
C ALA A 301 4.71 4.61 -18.22
N PRO A 302 4.32 3.60 -17.41
CA PRO A 302 5.21 2.50 -17.11
C PRO A 302 5.77 1.97 -18.40
N SER A 303 7.09 1.86 -18.51
CA SER A 303 7.71 1.16 -19.64
C SER A 303 7.11 -0.23 -19.71
N GLU A 304 6.93 -0.74 -20.91
CA GLU A 304 6.51 -2.12 -21.16
C GLU A 304 7.31 -3.05 -20.24
N GLY A 305 6.61 -3.85 -19.41
CA GLY A 305 7.26 -4.71 -18.42
C GLY A 305 7.29 -4.18 -16.99
N ALA A 306 6.62 -3.09 -16.69
CA ALA A 306 6.40 -2.67 -15.31
C ALA A 306 5.63 -3.76 -14.54
N GLY A 307 6.15 -4.09 -13.40
CA GLY A 307 5.80 -5.27 -12.63
C GLY A 307 4.34 -5.44 -12.25
N ILE A 308 4.10 -6.49 -11.50
CA ILE A 308 2.80 -6.83 -10.90
C ILE A 308 2.17 -5.59 -10.26
N GLY A 309 0.99 -5.20 -10.73
CA GLY A 309 0.20 -4.11 -10.14
C GLY A 309 -0.03 -2.90 -11.03
N PHE A 310 0.65 -2.78 -12.15
CA PHE A 310 0.31 -1.81 -13.18
C PHE A 310 -0.84 -2.31 -14.05
N ARG A 311 -1.99 -2.53 -13.46
CA ARG A 311 -3.21 -2.78 -14.23
C ARG A 311 -3.61 -1.49 -14.92
N GLY A 312 -3.82 -1.59 -16.24
CA GLY A 312 -4.20 -0.51 -17.10
C GLY A 312 -5.22 0.43 -16.47
N ARG A 313 -4.97 1.70 -16.59
CA ARG A 313 -5.73 2.80 -16.01
C ARG A 313 -7.22 2.64 -16.22
N ARG A 314 -7.97 2.21 -15.23
CA ARG A 314 -9.37 2.58 -15.18
C ARG A 314 -9.41 4.07 -14.87
N ARG A 315 -9.63 4.89 -15.89
CA ARG A 315 -10.02 6.29 -15.72
C ARG A 315 -11.31 6.29 -14.90
N CYS A 316 -11.19 6.43 -13.58
CA CYS A 316 -12.34 6.86 -12.80
C CYS A 316 -12.67 8.26 -13.32
N ARG A 317 -13.77 8.41 -14.06
CA ARG A 317 -14.33 9.73 -14.34
C ARG A 317 -14.56 10.40 -12.99
N PRO A 318 -13.95 11.54 -12.69
CA PRO A 318 -14.24 12.26 -11.46
C PRO A 318 -15.74 12.61 -11.49
N LYS A 319 -16.50 12.13 -10.51
CA LYS A 319 -17.77 12.76 -10.15
C LYS A 319 -17.41 14.22 -9.92
N ALA A 320 -18.26 15.15 -10.38
CA ALA A 320 -18.07 16.60 -10.34
C ALA A 320 -17.39 17.12 -9.04
N LEU A 321 -16.10 16.85 -8.91
CA LEU A 321 -15.25 17.31 -7.82
C LEU A 321 -14.66 18.66 -8.24
N ASP A 322 -14.38 19.49 -7.25
CA ASP A 322 -13.56 20.68 -7.40
C ASP A 322 -12.35 20.34 -8.27
N LYS A 323 -12.15 21.07 -9.35
CA LYS A 323 -11.08 20.87 -10.33
C LYS A 323 -9.72 20.69 -9.66
N HIS A 324 -9.41 21.50 -8.65
CA HIS A 324 -8.15 21.46 -7.92
C HIS A 324 -7.98 20.19 -7.07
N LYS A 325 -9.08 19.66 -6.55
CA LYS A 325 -9.07 18.38 -5.83
C LYS A 325 -8.79 17.23 -6.78
N ALA A 326 -9.39 17.23 -7.96
CA ALA A 326 -9.16 16.22 -8.99
C ALA A 326 -7.71 16.26 -9.51
N GLU A 327 -7.16 17.46 -9.74
CA GLU A 327 -5.75 17.66 -10.12
C GLU A 327 -4.80 17.12 -9.04
N ARG A 328 -5.08 17.37 -7.77
CA ARG A 328 -4.28 16.86 -6.66
C ARG A 328 -4.31 15.34 -6.57
N GLU A 329 -5.49 14.74 -6.69
CA GLU A 329 -5.65 13.29 -6.65
C GLU A 329 -4.91 12.60 -7.80
N GLU A 330 -4.98 13.15 -9.00
CA GLU A 330 -4.25 12.64 -10.17
C GLU A 330 -2.74 12.78 -9.99
N MET A 331 -2.26 13.92 -9.53
CA MET A 331 -0.84 14.16 -9.23
C MET A 331 -0.31 13.13 -8.21
N LEU A 332 -1.04 12.89 -7.12
CA LEU A 332 -0.64 11.94 -6.10
C LEU A 332 -0.71 10.49 -6.60
N ARG A 333 -1.61 10.19 -7.52
CA ARG A 333 -1.70 8.88 -8.17
C ARG A 333 -0.46 8.62 -9.02
N VAL A 334 -0.11 9.57 -9.89
CA VAL A 334 1.09 9.47 -10.74
C VAL A 334 2.35 9.36 -9.90
N PHE A 335 2.47 10.19 -8.86
CA PHE A 335 3.59 10.12 -7.92
C PHE A 335 3.72 8.73 -7.28
N SER A 336 2.60 8.15 -6.81
CA SER A 336 2.58 6.82 -6.21
C SER A 336 2.98 5.72 -7.19
N GLU A 337 2.60 5.84 -8.46
CA GLU A 337 2.98 4.89 -9.52
C GLU A 337 4.49 4.94 -9.79
N ILE A 338 5.07 6.15 -9.89
CA ILE A 338 6.53 6.33 -10.07
C ILE A 338 7.30 5.68 -8.92
N ILE A 339 6.91 5.97 -7.68
CA ILE A 339 7.57 5.41 -6.50
C ILE A 339 7.44 3.89 -6.45
N GLU A 340 6.30 3.32 -6.83
CA GLU A 340 6.13 1.87 -6.88
C GLU A 340 7.06 1.21 -7.91
N GLN A 341 7.27 1.86 -9.05
CA GLN A 341 8.25 1.41 -10.06
C GLN A 341 9.68 1.49 -9.54
N GLU A 342 10.07 2.60 -8.93
CA GLU A 342 11.42 2.75 -8.34
C GLU A 342 11.70 1.66 -7.31
N ARG A 343 10.72 1.36 -6.45
CA ARG A 343 10.83 0.28 -5.46
C ARG A 343 10.98 -1.08 -6.11
N LEU A 344 10.23 -1.35 -7.17
CA LEU A 344 10.34 -2.60 -7.92
C LEU A 344 11.72 -2.76 -8.54
N VAL A 345 12.22 -1.74 -9.24
CA VAL A 345 13.56 -1.73 -9.81
C VAL A 345 14.62 -1.95 -8.74
N LYS A 346 14.49 -1.30 -7.58
CA LYS A 346 15.42 -1.43 -6.46
C LYS A 346 15.47 -2.86 -5.89
N ILE A 347 14.33 -3.53 -5.74
CA ILE A 347 14.26 -4.93 -5.30
C ILE A 347 14.92 -5.85 -6.33
N MET A 348 14.69 -5.58 -7.62
CA MET A 348 15.15 -6.42 -8.71
C MET A 348 16.61 -6.21 -9.09
N SER A 349 17.17 -5.03 -8.85
CA SER A 349 18.57 -4.69 -9.24
C SER A 349 19.63 -5.32 -8.33
N LYS A 350 19.23 -6.04 -7.26
CA LYS A 350 20.19 -6.74 -6.42
C LYS A 350 20.81 -7.90 -7.21
N PRO A 351 22.15 -7.92 -7.38
CA PRO A 351 22.80 -9.00 -8.10
C PRO A 351 22.60 -10.32 -7.34
N LEU A 352 22.23 -11.37 -8.05
CA LEU A 352 22.35 -12.73 -7.56
C LEU A 352 23.82 -12.98 -7.25
N VAL A 353 24.10 -13.52 -6.07
CA VAL A 353 25.46 -14.02 -5.79
C VAL A 353 25.69 -15.18 -6.77
N ALA A 354 26.79 -15.16 -7.50
CA ALA A 354 27.08 -16.12 -8.59
C ALA A 354 26.97 -17.61 -8.16
N SER A 355 27.11 -17.89 -6.85
CA SER A 355 26.91 -19.22 -6.25
C SER A 355 25.46 -19.67 -6.12
N ASP A 356 24.50 -18.76 -6.26
CA ASP A 356 23.08 -19.05 -6.11
C ASP A 356 22.35 -19.18 -7.47
N ALA A 357 23.05 -18.91 -8.57
CA ALA A 357 22.48 -18.98 -9.90
C ALA A 357 22.34 -20.43 -10.36
N HIS A 358 21.11 -20.82 -10.71
CA HIS A 358 20.87 -22.06 -11.45
C HIS A 358 21.53 -21.95 -12.84
N PRO A 359 22.04 -23.03 -13.45
CA PRO A 359 22.68 -23.00 -14.78
C PRO A 359 21.86 -22.31 -15.87
N PHE A 360 20.51 -22.27 -15.75
CA PHE A 360 19.60 -21.59 -16.66
C PHE A 360 19.42 -20.09 -16.37
N GLU A 361 19.96 -19.54 -15.27
CA GLU A 361 19.81 -18.14 -14.87
C GLU A 361 20.95 -17.23 -15.36
N LYS A 362 21.85 -17.75 -16.22
CA LYS A 362 23.03 -17.01 -16.68
C LYS A 362 22.76 -15.82 -17.61
N GLU A 363 21.56 -15.70 -18.14
CA GLU A 363 21.20 -14.60 -19.04
C GLU A 363 20.20 -13.64 -18.37
N GLY A 364 20.71 -12.74 -17.52
CA GLY A 364 19.96 -11.52 -17.12
C GLY A 364 18.74 -11.73 -16.24
N ASN A 365 18.57 -12.89 -15.61
CA ASN A 365 17.47 -13.13 -14.69
C ASN A 365 17.74 -12.43 -13.35
N TYR A 366 16.99 -11.39 -13.11
CA TYR A 366 17.03 -10.64 -11.88
C TYR A 366 16.37 -11.44 -10.75
N PHE A 367 16.87 -11.25 -9.55
CA PHE A 367 16.22 -11.68 -8.33
C PHE A 367 14.75 -11.21 -8.33
N CYS A 368 13.80 -12.09 -8.02
CA CYS A 368 12.37 -11.79 -8.04
C CYS A 368 11.83 -11.32 -9.40
N GLY A 369 12.38 -11.80 -10.51
CA GLY A 369 11.94 -11.44 -11.86
C GLY A 369 10.45 -11.63 -12.12
N TRP A 370 9.82 -12.62 -11.45
CA TRP A 370 8.39 -12.88 -11.51
C TRP A 370 7.51 -11.70 -11.01
N LEU A 371 8.04 -10.80 -10.19
CA LEU A 371 7.34 -9.59 -9.75
C LEU A 371 7.07 -8.60 -10.89
N LYS A 372 7.72 -8.77 -12.04
CA LYS A 372 7.48 -8.00 -13.27
C LYS A 372 6.27 -8.47 -14.07
N TRP A 373 5.80 -9.68 -13.83
CA TRP A 373 4.76 -10.24 -14.68
C TRP A 373 3.43 -9.56 -14.43
N GLU A 374 2.89 -8.92 -15.44
CA GLU A 374 1.55 -8.33 -15.42
C GLU A 374 0.46 -9.39 -15.18
N ALA A 375 0.73 -10.62 -15.62
CA ALA A 375 -0.19 -11.74 -15.50
C ALA A 375 -0.15 -12.46 -14.16
N ALA A 376 0.74 -12.10 -13.24
CA ALA A 376 0.82 -12.75 -11.94
C ALA A 376 0.19 -11.90 -10.83
N GLN A 377 -0.75 -12.48 -10.10
CA GLN A 377 -1.33 -11.88 -8.91
C GLN A 377 -0.49 -12.30 -7.69
N ALA A 378 0.22 -11.34 -7.11
CA ALA A 378 0.97 -11.56 -5.88
C ALA A 378 0.05 -11.70 -4.66
N VAL A 379 0.63 -12.11 -3.53
CA VAL A 379 -0.09 -12.20 -2.26
C VAL A 379 -0.55 -10.82 -1.79
N ASP A 380 -1.83 -10.71 -1.43
CA ASP A 380 -2.37 -9.51 -0.80
C ASP A 380 -2.02 -9.50 0.70
N LEU A 381 -1.28 -8.48 1.14
CA LEU A 381 -0.89 -8.25 2.53
C LEU A 381 -1.70 -7.11 3.18
N SER A 382 -2.99 -7.02 2.85
CA SER A 382 -3.88 -6.03 3.50
C SER A 382 -4.00 -6.27 5.02
N TRP A 383 -4.18 -5.20 5.79
CA TRP A 383 -4.27 -5.27 7.25
C TRP A 383 -5.34 -6.24 7.75
N GLY A 384 -6.53 -6.23 7.13
CA GLY A 384 -7.61 -7.15 7.49
C GLY A 384 -7.25 -8.63 7.33
N ARG A 385 -6.22 -8.94 6.53
CA ARG A 385 -5.71 -10.29 6.34
C ARG A 385 -4.54 -10.59 7.26
N VAL A 386 -3.54 -9.72 7.31
CA VAL A 386 -2.30 -10.02 8.05
C VAL A 386 -2.45 -9.93 9.57
N LEU A 387 -3.37 -9.09 10.09
CA LEU A 387 -3.69 -9.04 11.52
C LEU A 387 -4.34 -10.31 12.06
N GLN A 388 -4.90 -11.15 11.17
CA GLN A 388 -5.47 -12.45 11.52
C GLN A 388 -4.46 -13.60 11.41
N LYS A 389 -3.21 -13.30 11.03
CA LYS A 389 -2.15 -14.27 10.81
C LYS A 389 -1.07 -14.10 11.87
N GLN A 390 -0.35 -15.19 12.12
CA GLN A 390 0.83 -15.15 12.98
C GLN A 390 1.97 -14.39 12.31
N ASP A 391 2.84 -13.77 13.08
CA ASP A 391 4.02 -13.05 12.61
C ASP A 391 4.91 -13.92 11.70
N ALA A 392 4.97 -15.22 11.98
CA ALA A 392 5.72 -16.20 11.19
C ALA A 392 5.27 -16.27 9.73
N PHE A 393 3.96 -16.13 9.47
CA PHE A 393 3.43 -16.07 8.11
C PHE A 393 3.99 -14.87 7.34
N LEU A 394 3.86 -13.67 7.92
CA LEU A 394 4.36 -12.45 7.28
C LEU A 394 5.88 -12.50 7.08
N LYS A 395 6.61 -12.93 8.10
CA LYS A 395 8.07 -13.12 8.04
C LYS A 395 8.47 -14.04 6.89
N PHE A 396 7.76 -15.17 6.72
CA PHE A 396 8.04 -16.09 5.62
C PHE A 396 7.74 -15.45 4.26
N VAL A 397 6.58 -14.81 4.08
CA VAL A 397 6.20 -14.15 2.81
C VAL A 397 7.23 -13.10 2.41
N LEU A 398 7.56 -12.16 3.31
CA LEU A 398 8.48 -11.06 3.00
C LEU A 398 9.89 -11.54 2.66
N ASN A 399 10.38 -12.54 3.39
CA ASN A 399 11.73 -13.07 3.18
C ASN A 399 11.81 -14.04 1.98
N SER A 400 10.77 -14.88 1.76
CA SER A 400 10.75 -15.79 0.61
C SER A 400 10.61 -15.03 -0.72
N THR A 401 9.85 -13.93 -0.74
CA THR A 401 9.72 -13.06 -1.92
C THR A 401 11.07 -12.56 -2.41
N GLN A 402 12.01 -12.28 -1.48
CA GLN A 402 13.36 -11.80 -1.80
C GLN A 402 14.45 -12.89 -1.69
N ASP A 403 14.06 -14.15 -1.51
CA ASP A 403 14.97 -15.28 -1.25
C ASP A 403 16.00 -14.95 -0.15
N SER A 404 15.58 -14.28 0.91
CA SER A 404 16.41 -13.86 2.04
C SER A 404 16.28 -14.75 3.28
N LEU A 405 15.61 -15.90 3.15
CA LEU A 405 15.51 -16.90 4.21
C LEU A 405 16.86 -17.60 4.46
N PRO A 406 17.13 -18.07 5.69
CA PRO A 406 18.38 -18.74 6.05
C PRO A 406 18.42 -20.16 5.49
N THR A 407 18.60 -20.30 4.18
CA THR A 407 18.83 -21.57 3.50
C THR A 407 20.30 -22.00 3.67
N PRO A 408 20.65 -23.28 3.52
CA PRO A 408 22.03 -23.74 3.58
C PRO A 408 22.97 -22.95 2.65
N SER A 409 22.58 -22.71 1.41
CA SER A 409 23.37 -21.91 0.45
C SER A 409 23.58 -20.48 0.95
N ARG A 410 22.55 -19.84 1.54
CA ARG A 410 22.66 -18.49 2.11
C ARG A 410 23.53 -18.46 3.37
N LEU A 411 23.38 -19.42 4.26
CA LEU A 411 24.17 -19.52 5.48
C LEU A 411 25.66 -19.67 5.17
N LYS A 412 26.02 -20.49 4.17
CA LYS A 412 27.41 -20.62 3.69
C LYS A 412 27.97 -19.25 3.27
N ASN A 413 27.17 -18.42 2.57
CA ASN A 413 27.62 -17.13 2.05
C ASN A 413 27.60 -16.00 3.09
N TRP A 414 26.95 -16.17 4.24
CA TRP A 414 26.82 -15.14 5.29
C TRP A 414 27.93 -15.17 6.35
N ALA A 415 29.13 -15.64 6.00
CA ALA A 415 30.26 -15.79 6.91
C ALA A 415 30.04 -16.75 8.10
N GLN A 416 28.92 -17.45 8.14
CA GLN A 416 28.66 -18.57 9.04
C GLN A 416 29.07 -19.90 8.37
N ALA A 417 30.15 -19.86 7.60
CA ALA A 417 30.66 -20.99 6.80
C ALA A 417 30.93 -22.27 7.63
N ARG A 418 31.11 -22.14 8.95
CA ARG A 418 31.21 -23.27 9.87
C ARG A 418 29.86 -23.96 10.15
N ALA A 419 28.74 -23.33 9.83
CA ALA A 419 27.41 -23.84 10.15
C ALA A 419 26.72 -24.57 8.99
N SER A 420 27.20 -24.48 7.75
CA SER A 420 26.59 -25.11 6.58
C SER A 420 27.59 -25.32 5.44
N ASP A 421 27.56 -26.50 4.83
CA ASP A 421 28.30 -26.82 3.59
C ASP A 421 27.61 -26.22 2.33
N GLY A 422 26.44 -25.62 2.50
CA GLY A 422 25.63 -25.05 1.41
C GLY A 422 24.77 -26.07 0.65
N LYS A 423 24.84 -27.36 1.00
CA LYS A 423 24.13 -28.44 0.32
C LYS A 423 22.75 -28.67 0.86
N CYS A 424 21.96 -29.41 0.09
CA CYS A 424 20.60 -29.81 0.46
C CYS A 424 20.59 -30.64 1.75
N PRO A 425 19.78 -30.27 2.77
CA PRO A 425 19.74 -30.99 4.05
C PRO A 425 19.24 -32.43 3.94
N LEU A 426 18.48 -32.75 2.89
CA LEU A 426 17.99 -34.12 2.62
C LEU A 426 19.06 -35.00 1.96
N GLY A 427 20.26 -34.46 1.72
CA GLY A 427 21.41 -35.25 1.21
C GLY A 427 21.29 -35.66 -0.26
N CYS A 428 20.61 -34.87 -1.11
CA CYS A 428 20.54 -35.14 -2.56
C CYS A 428 21.78 -34.62 -3.32
N GLY A 429 22.74 -33.95 -2.64
CA GLY A 429 23.97 -33.44 -3.23
C GLY A 429 23.85 -32.05 -3.90
N GLN A 430 22.65 -31.59 -4.20
CA GLN A 430 22.41 -30.31 -4.84
C GLN A 430 22.54 -29.12 -3.85
N PRO A 431 22.80 -27.89 -4.34
CA PRO A 431 22.80 -26.71 -3.48
C PRO A 431 21.46 -26.53 -2.75
N GLY A 432 21.50 -26.22 -1.44
CA GLY A 432 20.34 -26.01 -0.60
C GLY A 432 19.73 -24.62 -0.75
N THR A 433 19.36 -24.22 -1.97
CA THR A 433 18.67 -22.96 -2.26
C THR A 433 17.19 -23.03 -1.85
N LEU A 434 16.51 -21.90 -1.75
CA LEU A 434 15.08 -21.88 -1.43
C LEU A 434 14.25 -22.57 -2.53
N MET A 435 14.56 -22.30 -3.79
CA MET A 435 13.92 -22.96 -4.93
C MET A 435 14.06 -24.48 -4.85
N HIS A 436 15.28 -24.95 -4.57
CA HIS A 436 15.54 -26.40 -4.44
C HIS A 436 14.75 -27.01 -3.29
N ILE A 437 14.74 -26.39 -2.12
CA ILE A 437 14.02 -26.86 -0.92
C ILE A 437 12.52 -26.93 -1.18
N LEU A 438 11.95 -25.91 -1.81
CA LEU A 438 10.49 -25.81 -1.98
C LEU A 438 9.98 -26.59 -3.20
N CYS A 439 10.77 -26.77 -4.26
CA CYS A 439 10.28 -27.28 -5.54
C CYS A 439 11.19 -28.28 -6.24
N GLY A 440 12.49 -28.25 -6.01
CA GLY A 440 13.47 -28.96 -6.86
C GLY A 440 14.15 -30.18 -6.25
N CYS A 441 13.85 -30.56 -5.01
CA CYS A 441 14.56 -31.64 -4.36
C CYS A 441 14.00 -33.00 -4.76
N VAL A 442 14.80 -33.82 -5.47
CA VAL A 442 14.42 -35.17 -5.89
C VAL A 442 14.04 -36.06 -4.69
N LYS A 443 14.80 -35.96 -3.59
CA LYS A 443 14.48 -36.75 -2.38
C LYS A 443 13.15 -36.32 -1.75
N ALA A 444 12.82 -35.04 -1.76
CA ALA A 444 11.54 -34.55 -1.29
C ALA A 444 10.36 -35.04 -2.16
N HIS A 445 10.58 -35.31 -3.45
CA HIS A 445 9.59 -35.91 -4.35
C HIS A 445 9.42 -37.43 -4.18
N GLN A 446 10.40 -38.10 -3.59
CA GLN A 446 10.40 -39.56 -3.40
C GLN A 446 9.88 -40.02 -2.03
N GLU A 447 9.52 -39.09 -1.15
CA GLU A 447 9.00 -39.41 0.18
C GLU A 447 7.65 -40.13 0.10
N THR A 448 7.48 -41.12 0.96
CA THR A 448 6.26 -41.97 1.06
C THR A 448 5.74 -41.94 2.51
N PRO A 449 4.43 -42.06 2.74
CA PRO A 449 3.33 -42.30 1.80
C PRO A 449 2.94 -41.07 0.98
N GLN A 450 3.25 -39.87 1.44
CA GLN A 450 2.99 -38.62 0.74
C GLN A 450 4.24 -37.74 0.78
N ASN A 451 4.70 -37.24 -0.36
CA ASN A 451 5.82 -36.32 -0.40
C ASN A 451 5.38 -34.88 -0.08
N ARG A 452 6.32 -34.07 0.43
CA ARG A 452 6.03 -32.71 0.88
C ARG A 452 5.60 -31.76 -0.24
N ILE A 453 6.02 -32.01 -1.48
CA ILE A 453 5.64 -31.20 -2.63
C ILE A 453 4.20 -31.51 -3.06
N LYS A 454 3.85 -32.84 -3.09
CA LYS A 454 2.47 -33.28 -3.34
C LYS A 454 1.53 -32.80 -2.23
N TRP A 455 1.95 -32.84 -0.98
CA TRP A 455 1.16 -32.32 0.14
C TRP A 455 0.76 -30.84 -0.04
N ARG A 456 1.68 -29.98 -0.50
CA ARG A 456 1.35 -28.58 -0.84
C ARG A 456 0.35 -28.52 -1.99
N HIS A 457 0.59 -29.29 -3.06
CA HIS A 457 -0.30 -29.38 -4.22
C HIS A 457 -1.72 -29.79 -3.78
N ASP A 458 -1.84 -30.87 -3.03
CA ASP A 458 -3.13 -31.41 -2.59
C ASP A 458 -3.86 -30.46 -1.64
N SER A 459 -3.12 -29.73 -0.78
CA SER A 459 -3.70 -28.70 0.09
C SER A 459 -4.32 -27.55 -0.69
N ILE A 460 -3.70 -27.13 -1.78
CA ILE A 460 -4.23 -26.10 -2.68
C ILE A 460 -5.44 -26.65 -3.44
N LEU A 461 -5.33 -27.87 -3.97
CA LEU A 461 -6.39 -28.53 -4.72
C LEU A 461 -7.65 -28.75 -3.87
N LEU A 462 -7.49 -29.08 -2.60
CA LEU A 462 -8.59 -29.21 -1.64
C LEU A 462 -9.36 -27.90 -1.45
N ALA A 463 -8.68 -26.75 -1.41
CA ALA A 463 -9.34 -25.44 -1.33
C ALA A 463 -10.17 -25.17 -2.59
N ILE A 464 -9.66 -25.53 -3.78
CA ILE A 464 -10.39 -25.41 -5.04
C ILE A 464 -11.59 -26.35 -5.05
N TYR A 465 -11.41 -27.63 -4.67
CA TYR A 465 -12.48 -28.63 -4.59
C TYR A 465 -13.65 -28.16 -3.72
N ARG A 466 -13.35 -27.68 -2.50
CA ARG A 466 -14.39 -27.17 -1.57
C ARG A 466 -15.19 -26.01 -2.18
N ALA A 467 -14.54 -25.12 -2.88
CA ALA A 467 -15.22 -23.99 -3.53
C ALA A 467 -16.07 -24.45 -4.73
N VAL A 468 -15.61 -25.43 -5.50
CA VAL A 468 -16.36 -26.03 -6.60
C VAL A 468 -17.60 -26.77 -6.05
N GLN A 469 -17.42 -27.58 -5.02
CA GLN A 469 -18.52 -28.34 -4.39
C GLN A 469 -19.58 -27.37 -3.83
N SER A 470 -19.18 -26.35 -3.06
CA SER A 470 -20.10 -25.32 -2.56
C SER A 470 -20.88 -24.65 -3.69
N ARG A 471 -20.23 -24.37 -4.82
CA ARG A 471 -20.90 -23.72 -5.96
C ARG A 471 -21.91 -24.64 -6.67
N ILE A 472 -21.60 -25.93 -6.76
CA ILE A 472 -22.54 -26.94 -7.31
C ILE A 472 -23.75 -27.10 -6.38
N ASP A 473 -23.53 -27.14 -5.07
CA ASP A 473 -24.61 -27.30 -4.08
C ASP A 473 -25.53 -26.05 -4.10
N GLU A 474 -24.94 -24.84 -4.13
CA GLU A 474 -25.70 -23.58 -4.30
C GLU A 474 -26.52 -23.56 -5.59
N SER A 475 -26.03 -24.14 -6.70
CA SER A 475 -26.76 -24.18 -7.98
C SER A 475 -27.98 -25.09 -7.93
N LYS A 476 -27.91 -26.16 -7.12
CA LYS A 476 -29.05 -27.11 -6.92
C LYS A 476 -30.13 -26.54 -6.00
N GLU A 477 -29.75 -25.65 -5.05
CA GLU A 477 -30.70 -25.00 -4.16
C GLU A 477 -31.50 -23.89 -4.88
N VAL A 478 -30.88 -23.17 -5.77
CA VAL A 478 -31.54 -22.08 -6.57
C VAL A 478 -32.67 -22.66 -7.47
N GLU A 479 -32.55 -23.89 -7.95
CA GLU A 479 -33.63 -24.53 -8.73
C GLU A 479 -34.86 -24.89 -7.86
N LYS A 480 -34.68 -25.11 -6.55
CA LYS A 480 -35.79 -25.42 -5.65
C LYS A 480 -36.60 -24.18 -5.26
N ASP A 481 -36.01 -23.01 -5.28
CA ASP A 481 -36.65 -21.76 -4.84
C ASP A 481 -37.05 -20.82 -5.98
N ALA A 482 -37.16 -21.32 -7.21
CA ALA A 482 -37.55 -20.49 -8.38
C ALA A 482 -39.04 -20.12 -8.38
N VAL A 483 -39.51 -19.55 -7.28
CA VAL A 483 -40.69 -18.70 -7.21
C VAL A 483 -40.12 -17.24 -7.06
N PRO A 484 -40.44 -16.32 -7.95
CA PRO A 484 -39.92 -14.96 -7.81
C PRO A 484 -40.62 -14.28 -6.64
N GLN A 485 -40.09 -14.41 -5.44
CA GLN A 485 -40.42 -13.49 -4.37
C GLN A 485 -39.67 -12.18 -4.65
N ALA A 486 -40.40 -11.16 -5.04
CA ALA A 486 -39.94 -9.79 -5.01
C ALA A 486 -39.35 -9.51 -3.63
N SER A 487 -38.03 -9.37 -3.54
CA SER A 487 -37.33 -9.08 -2.30
C SER A 487 -37.74 -7.68 -1.84
N GLN A 488 -38.70 -7.61 -0.93
CA GLN A 488 -38.97 -6.39 -0.15
C GLN A 488 -37.77 -6.19 0.77
N PHE A 489 -36.90 -5.26 0.41
CA PHE A 489 -35.92 -4.70 1.33
C PHE A 489 -36.69 -3.95 2.43
N ARG A 490 -36.94 -4.57 3.57
CA ARG A 490 -37.34 -3.89 4.79
C ARG A 490 -36.05 -3.35 5.43
N SER A 491 -35.83 -2.04 5.32
CA SER A 491 -34.86 -1.36 6.15
C SER A 491 -35.38 -1.38 7.59
N SER A 492 -34.52 -1.70 8.55
CA SER A 492 -34.80 -1.70 9.99
C SER A 492 -35.08 -0.30 10.60
N LEU A 493 -35.23 0.71 9.77
CA LEU A 493 -35.51 2.10 10.14
C LEU A 493 -36.75 2.63 9.43
N GLY A 494 -37.91 2.06 9.66
CA GLY A 494 -39.30 2.47 9.42
C GLY A 494 -39.61 3.83 8.78
N LYS A 495 -38.86 4.34 7.83
CA LYS A 495 -39.18 5.54 7.04
C LYS A 495 -38.97 5.26 5.56
N GLN A 496 -40.06 5.22 4.81
CA GLN A 496 -40.06 5.26 3.36
C GLN A 496 -39.53 6.62 2.90
N PHE A 497 -38.29 6.63 2.36
CA PHE A 497 -37.87 7.72 1.50
C PHE A 497 -38.05 7.26 0.05
N THR A 498 -39.08 7.73 -0.60
CA THR A 498 -39.20 7.71 -2.06
C THR A 498 -38.34 8.84 -2.60
N VAL A 499 -37.15 8.50 -3.09
CA VAL A 499 -36.35 9.38 -3.94
C VAL A 499 -36.80 9.15 -5.38
N PRO A 500 -37.27 10.17 -6.10
CA PRO A 500 -37.55 10.02 -7.53
C PRO A 500 -36.22 9.78 -8.25
N HIS A 501 -35.99 8.58 -8.73
CA HIS A 501 -34.94 8.34 -9.69
C HIS A 501 -35.37 8.84 -11.07
N PRO A 502 -34.57 9.69 -11.75
CA PRO A 502 -34.79 9.90 -13.17
C PRO A 502 -34.59 8.56 -13.86
N GLU A 503 -35.56 8.19 -14.68
CA GLU A 503 -35.51 7.03 -15.54
C GLU A 503 -34.24 7.10 -16.44
N LYS A 504 -33.18 6.48 -16.00
CA LYS A 504 -32.13 6.02 -16.89
C LYS A 504 -32.39 4.57 -17.14
N ASP A 505 -32.67 4.31 -18.35
CA ASP A 505 -32.70 2.98 -18.95
C ASP A 505 -31.42 2.21 -18.58
N CYS A 506 -31.45 1.47 -17.46
CA CYS A 506 -30.42 0.57 -17.00
C CYS A 506 -30.74 -0.83 -17.50
N SER A 507 -30.97 -0.96 -18.81
CA SER A 507 -31.07 -2.25 -19.48
C SER A 507 -29.75 -3.05 -19.46
N ASP A 508 -28.65 -2.46 -19.04
CA ASP A 508 -27.39 -3.09 -18.69
C ASP A 508 -27.23 -3.43 -17.22
N ARG A 509 -28.28 -3.88 -16.54
CA ARG A 509 -28.08 -4.72 -15.36
C ARG A 509 -27.36 -5.99 -15.87
N LEU A 510 -26.05 -6.01 -15.65
CA LEU A 510 -25.24 -7.21 -15.74
C LEU A 510 -26.02 -8.32 -15.06
N THR A 511 -26.71 -9.14 -15.84
CA THR A 511 -27.22 -10.43 -15.40
C THR A 511 -26.05 -11.08 -14.69
N PRO A 512 -26.19 -11.55 -13.45
CA PRO A 512 -25.09 -12.24 -12.76
C PRO A 512 -24.63 -13.31 -13.74
N LEU A 513 -23.32 -13.28 -14.07
CA LEU A 513 -22.73 -14.24 -15.00
C LEU A 513 -23.04 -15.62 -14.45
N ARG A 514 -24.03 -16.29 -15.07
CA ARG A 514 -24.45 -17.63 -14.69
C ARG A 514 -23.28 -18.56 -14.97
N GLY A 515 -22.84 -19.26 -13.94
CA GLY A 515 -21.79 -20.26 -14.07
C GLY A 515 -22.25 -21.44 -14.91
N VAL A 516 -21.31 -22.26 -15.34
CA VAL A 516 -21.61 -23.46 -16.12
C VAL A 516 -22.49 -24.44 -15.36
N PHE A 517 -22.40 -24.47 -14.02
CA PHE A 517 -23.16 -25.39 -13.16
C PHE A 517 -24.66 -25.12 -13.14
N GLU A 518 -25.11 -23.93 -13.47
CA GLU A 518 -26.52 -23.57 -13.56
C GLU A 518 -27.21 -24.11 -14.83
N LYS A 519 -26.44 -24.74 -15.73
CA LYS A 519 -26.97 -25.29 -16.99
C LYS A 519 -27.53 -26.71 -16.87
N ALA A 520 -27.23 -27.40 -15.76
CA ALA A 520 -27.67 -28.78 -15.51
C ALA A 520 -27.59 -29.10 -14.01
N ASP A 521 -28.39 -30.07 -13.58
CA ASP A 521 -28.51 -30.60 -12.21
C ASP A 521 -27.71 -31.89 -11.99
N ASP A 522 -27.22 -32.53 -13.08
CA ASP A 522 -26.56 -33.84 -13.09
C ASP A 522 -25.02 -33.76 -13.00
N TRP A 523 -24.47 -32.66 -12.52
CA TRP A 523 -23.02 -32.51 -12.39
C TRP A 523 -22.41 -33.54 -11.47
N LYS A 524 -21.43 -34.27 -11.99
CA LYS A 524 -20.57 -35.18 -11.25
C LYS A 524 -19.19 -34.58 -11.08
N VAL A 525 -18.53 -34.88 -9.97
CA VAL A 525 -17.23 -34.31 -9.59
C VAL A 525 -16.28 -35.39 -9.13
N GLN A 526 -15.07 -35.37 -9.63
CA GLN A 526 -13.98 -36.25 -9.22
C GLN A 526 -12.69 -35.43 -9.11
N PHE A 527 -12.11 -35.39 -7.91
CA PHE A 527 -10.84 -34.77 -7.64
C PHE A 527 -9.87 -35.77 -6.99
N ASP A 528 -8.57 -35.57 -7.23
CA ASP A 528 -7.51 -36.40 -6.65
C ASP A 528 -7.15 -35.98 -5.21
N VAL A 529 -8.14 -35.53 -4.44
CA VAL A 529 -8.01 -35.13 -3.02
C VAL A 529 -9.17 -35.70 -2.21
N GLY A 530 -8.90 -36.13 -0.97
CA GLY A 530 -9.89 -36.55 0.00
C GLY A 530 -10.51 -35.39 0.76
N VAL A 531 -11.72 -35.56 1.28
CA VAL A 531 -12.51 -34.51 1.94
C VAL A 531 -11.87 -34.05 3.25
N GLU A 532 -11.15 -34.93 3.96
CA GLU A 532 -10.54 -34.66 5.28
C GLU A 532 -9.01 -34.87 5.32
N GLY A 533 -8.34 -34.73 4.18
CA GLY A 533 -6.88 -34.96 4.11
C GLY A 533 -6.52 -36.44 3.99
N GLU A 534 -7.48 -37.30 3.72
CA GLU A 534 -7.24 -38.72 3.39
C GLU A 534 -6.41 -38.83 2.11
N LEU A 535 -5.46 -39.75 2.11
CA LEU A 535 -4.72 -40.12 0.92
C LEU A 535 -5.70 -40.84 -0.04
N VAL A 536 -6.17 -40.14 -1.03
CA VAL A 536 -6.99 -40.73 -2.09
C VAL A 536 -6.07 -41.37 -3.12
N ALA A 537 -6.35 -42.61 -3.44
CA ALA A 537 -5.69 -43.26 -4.56
C ALA A 537 -5.97 -42.48 -5.85
N GLU A 538 -4.96 -42.40 -6.68
CA GLU A 538 -5.06 -41.72 -7.98
C GLU A 538 -6.23 -42.32 -8.78
N ARG A 539 -7.23 -41.48 -9.14
CA ARG A 539 -8.44 -41.97 -9.84
C ARG A 539 -8.23 -41.85 -11.37
N PRO A 540 -8.62 -42.87 -12.15
CA PRO A 540 -8.58 -42.79 -13.61
C PRO A 540 -9.53 -41.71 -14.12
N PHE A 541 -9.34 -41.28 -15.36
CA PHE A 541 -10.31 -40.38 -16.02
C PHE A 541 -11.69 -41.09 -16.07
N PRO A 542 -12.81 -40.36 -15.88
CA PRO A 542 -14.15 -40.99 -15.84
C PRO A 542 -14.42 -41.86 -17.08
N SER A 543 -14.60 -43.16 -16.87
CA SER A 543 -14.75 -44.15 -17.95
C SER A 543 -16.04 -43.98 -18.78
N GLU A 544 -17.03 -43.31 -18.19
CA GLU A 544 -18.30 -42.97 -18.88
C GLU A 544 -18.12 -41.81 -19.92
N ILE A 545 -17.00 -41.09 -19.87
CA ILE A 545 -16.67 -40.01 -20.82
C ILE A 545 -15.70 -40.53 -21.88
N ALA A 546 -14.63 -41.18 -21.44
CA ALA A 546 -13.60 -41.69 -22.31
C ALA A 546 -12.85 -42.87 -21.71
N ILE A 547 -12.51 -43.84 -22.55
CA ILE A 547 -11.56 -44.91 -22.21
C ILE A 547 -10.16 -44.34 -22.54
N VAL A 548 -9.43 -43.96 -21.53
CA VAL A 548 -8.08 -43.42 -21.68
C VAL A 548 -7.08 -44.46 -21.20
N SER A 549 -6.31 -45.01 -22.11
CA SER A 549 -5.21 -45.93 -21.79
C SER A 549 -3.96 -45.13 -21.47
N GLY A 550 -3.50 -45.20 -20.21
CA GLY A 550 -2.23 -44.65 -19.77
C GLY A 550 -2.31 -43.69 -18.58
N ARG A 551 -1.24 -43.66 -17.77
CA ARG A 551 -1.14 -42.78 -16.59
C ARG A 551 -1.02 -41.29 -16.94
N GLY A 552 -0.86 -40.94 -18.23
CA GLY A 552 -0.52 -39.56 -18.68
C GLY A 552 -1.67 -38.58 -18.85
N SER A 553 -2.92 -39.07 -18.93
CA SER A 553 -4.09 -38.23 -19.28
C SER A 553 -5.10 -38.10 -18.16
N ARG A 554 -4.60 -37.71 -16.97
CA ARG A 554 -5.42 -37.64 -15.76
C ARG A 554 -5.25 -36.24 -15.14
N PRO A 555 -6.26 -35.36 -15.33
CA PRO A 555 -6.30 -34.08 -14.63
C PRO A 555 -6.57 -34.26 -13.13
N ASP A 556 -6.11 -33.31 -12.32
CA ASP A 556 -6.27 -33.33 -10.86
C ASP A 556 -7.73 -33.21 -10.39
N GLY A 557 -8.57 -32.58 -11.21
CA GLY A 557 -10.02 -32.53 -10.97
C GLY A 557 -10.81 -32.55 -12.26
N VAL A 558 -11.88 -33.33 -12.32
CA VAL A 558 -12.79 -33.46 -13.46
C VAL A 558 -14.23 -33.28 -13.01
N MET A 559 -14.97 -32.46 -13.71
CA MET A 559 -16.40 -32.22 -13.51
C MET A 559 -17.13 -32.43 -14.84
N TRP A 560 -18.28 -33.14 -14.83
CA TRP A 560 -18.99 -33.36 -16.08
C TRP A 560 -20.50 -33.49 -15.87
N SER A 561 -21.24 -33.19 -16.93
CA SER A 561 -22.67 -33.35 -17.03
C SER A 561 -23.02 -34.16 -18.28
N MET A 562 -23.77 -35.23 -18.10
CA MET A 562 -24.25 -36.04 -19.21
C MET A 562 -25.40 -35.37 -19.96
N LYS A 563 -26.17 -34.50 -19.29
CA LYS A 563 -27.27 -33.75 -19.89
C LYS A 563 -26.75 -32.73 -20.88
N THR A 564 -25.74 -31.94 -20.50
CA THR A 564 -25.17 -30.87 -21.36
C THR A 564 -24.02 -31.33 -22.23
N LYS A 565 -23.54 -32.55 -22.04
CA LYS A 565 -22.32 -33.08 -22.70
C LYS A 565 -21.14 -32.13 -22.50
N THR A 566 -20.99 -31.62 -21.30
CA THR A 566 -19.93 -30.70 -20.93
C THR A 566 -18.98 -31.38 -19.95
N VAL A 567 -17.68 -31.29 -20.24
CA VAL A 567 -16.61 -31.74 -19.36
C VAL A 567 -15.68 -30.59 -19.06
N ILE A 568 -15.38 -30.41 -17.80
CA ILE A 568 -14.47 -29.39 -17.29
C ILE A 568 -13.37 -30.13 -16.54
N TRP A 569 -12.13 -29.76 -16.75
CA TRP A 569 -11.08 -30.23 -15.86
C TRP A 569 -10.20 -29.10 -15.36
N ILE A 570 -9.64 -29.34 -14.19
CA ILE A 570 -8.65 -28.48 -13.55
C ILE A 570 -7.38 -29.30 -13.42
N GLU A 571 -6.31 -28.77 -13.96
CA GLU A 571 -4.94 -29.27 -13.76
C GLU A 571 -4.17 -28.18 -13.00
N LEU A 572 -3.77 -28.52 -11.79
CA LEU A 572 -3.06 -27.62 -10.90
C LEU A 572 -1.55 -27.89 -10.98
N THR A 573 -0.76 -26.84 -10.97
CA THR A 573 0.68 -26.91 -10.71
C THR A 573 1.06 -25.94 -9.61
N SER A 574 2.00 -26.35 -8.73
CA SER A 574 2.54 -25.49 -7.69
C SER A 574 4.05 -25.38 -7.80
N PRO A 575 4.54 -24.73 -8.88
CA PRO A 575 5.96 -24.61 -9.18
C PRO A 575 6.61 -23.46 -8.42
N TRP A 576 7.92 -23.35 -8.58
CA TRP A 576 8.61 -22.08 -8.36
C TRP A 576 8.10 -21.04 -9.37
N GLU A 577 7.90 -19.78 -8.95
CA GLU A 577 7.17 -18.78 -9.73
C GLU A 577 7.77 -18.54 -11.11
N GLU A 578 9.10 -18.52 -11.23
CA GLU A 578 9.80 -18.32 -12.49
C GLU A 578 9.49 -19.45 -13.52
N ASN A 579 9.08 -20.62 -13.04
CA ASN A 579 8.73 -21.77 -13.88
C ASN A 579 7.23 -21.84 -14.24
N MET A 580 6.38 -20.95 -13.74
CA MET A 580 4.91 -21.02 -13.97
C MET A 580 4.57 -21.05 -15.46
N LYS A 581 5.22 -20.20 -16.26
CA LYS A 581 4.94 -20.11 -17.69
C LYS A 581 5.31 -21.39 -18.44
N SER A 582 6.46 -21.98 -18.19
CA SER A 582 6.89 -23.22 -18.84
C SER A 582 6.01 -24.40 -18.41
N GLN A 583 5.61 -24.47 -17.14
CA GLN A 583 4.68 -25.49 -16.66
C GLN A 583 3.30 -25.37 -17.27
N HIS A 584 2.78 -24.15 -17.43
CA HIS A 584 1.52 -23.92 -18.15
C HIS A 584 1.53 -24.52 -19.56
N PHE A 585 2.54 -24.22 -20.36
CA PHE A 585 2.65 -24.75 -21.72
C PHE A 585 2.77 -26.27 -21.74
N ALA A 586 3.59 -26.84 -20.87
CA ALA A 586 3.73 -28.31 -20.78
C ALA A 586 2.41 -29.01 -20.44
N LYS A 587 1.58 -28.42 -19.57
CA LYS A 587 0.27 -28.97 -19.21
C LYS A 587 -0.76 -28.77 -20.33
N CYS A 588 -0.74 -27.64 -21.02
CA CYS A 588 -1.59 -27.42 -22.20
C CYS A 588 -1.29 -28.47 -23.28
N GLU A 589 -0.03 -28.72 -23.57
CA GLU A 589 0.40 -29.74 -24.56
C GLU A 589 -0.02 -31.14 -24.15
N LYS A 590 0.22 -31.53 -22.89
CA LYS A 590 -0.12 -32.83 -22.32
C LYS A 590 -1.59 -33.22 -22.57
N TYR A 591 -2.52 -32.29 -22.41
CA TYR A 591 -3.97 -32.57 -22.51
C TYR A 591 -4.61 -32.18 -23.85
N ASN A 592 -3.84 -31.62 -24.77
CA ASN A 592 -4.36 -31.16 -26.07
C ASN A 592 -5.02 -32.28 -26.88
N GLN A 593 -4.39 -33.47 -26.93
CA GLN A 593 -4.92 -34.62 -27.65
C GLN A 593 -6.24 -35.08 -27.04
N LEU A 594 -6.33 -35.24 -25.73
CA LEU A 594 -7.56 -35.63 -25.04
C LEU A 594 -8.71 -34.63 -25.32
N ALA A 595 -8.42 -33.36 -25.27
CA ALA A 595 -9.40 -32.31 -25.55
C ALA A 595 -9.91 -32.38 -27.01
N THR A 596 -9.02 -32.63 -27.95
CA THR A 596 -9.35 -32.82 -29.37
C THR A 596 -10.20 -34.05 -29.62
N ASP A 597 -9.82 -35.18 -29.04
CA ASP A 597 -10.54 -36.46 -29.16
C ASP A 597 -11.97 -36.36 -28.61
N LEU A 598 -12.16 -35.72 -27.47
CA LEU A 598 -13.48 -35.49 -26.86
C LEU A 598 -14.35 -34.55 -27.71
N ARG A 599 -13.80 -33.46 -28.22
CA ARG A 599 -14.54 -32.54 -29.10
C ARG A 599 -14.90 -33.16 -30.43
N GLY A 600 -14.04 -34.03 -30.94
CA GLY A 600 -14.26 -34.79 -32.19
C GLY A 600 -15.25 -35.95 -32.06
N GLY A 601 -15.60 -36.34 -30.84
CA GLY A 601 -16.47 -37.49 -30.60
C GLY A 601 -15.79 -38.84 -30.79
N LYS A 602 -14.48 -38.92 -30.64
CA LYS A 602 -13.70 -40.14 -30.81
C LYS A 602 -14.06 -41.22 -29.78
N HIS A 603 -14.49 -40.78 -28.59
CA HIS A 603 -14.94 -41.67 -27.53
C HIS A 603 -16.46 -41.80 -27.57
N PHE A 604 -16.97 -43.01 -27.74
CA PHE A 604 -18.41 -43.38 -27.76
C PHE A 604 -19.27 -42.60 -28.78
N GLY A 605 -18.66 -41.95 -29.81
CA GLY A 605 -19.40 -41.13 -30.78
C GLY A 605 -19.98 -39.83 -30.23
N VAL A 606 -19.72 -39.51 -28.98
CA VAL A 606 -20.29 -38.35 -28.30
C VAL A 606 -19.33 -37.14 -28.38
N LYS A 607 -19.80 -36.03 -28.94
CA LYS A 607 -19.05 -34.75 -28.96
C LYS A 607 -19.26 -34.00 -27.65
N TRP A 608 -18.18 -33.68 -26.97
CA TRP A 608 -18.20 -32.97 -25.71
C TRP A 608 -17.81 -31.50 -25.85
N THR A 609 -18.47 -30.64 -25.11
CA THR A 609 -17.97 -29.30 -24.85
C THR A 609 -16.87 -29.39 -23.79
N VAL A 610 -15.64 -29.13 -24.17
CA VAL A 610 -14.47 -29.33 -23.31
C VAL A 610 -13.93 -27.98 -22.84
N LEU A 611 -13.90 -27.78 -21.51
CA LEU A 611 -13.43 -26.57 -20.84
C LEU A 611 -12.20 -26.88 -19.95
N PRO A 612 -11.00 -26.88 -20.52
CA PRO A 612 -9.78 -27.13 -19.78
C PRO A 612 -9.33 -25.89 -19.00
N HIS A 613 -8.95 -26.08 -17.73
CA HIS A 613 -8.34 -25.07 -16.89
C HIS A 613 -6.98 -25.55 -16.40
N TYR A 614 -5.97 -24.79 -16.75
CA TYR A 614 -4.62 -24.96 -16.24
C TYR A 614 -4.36 -23.84 -15.24
N VAL A 615 -4.04 -24.21 -14.01
CA VAL A 615 -3.95 -23.29 -12.87
C VAL A 615 -2.56 -23.39 -12.26
N GLU A 616 -1.84 -22.30 -12.29
CA GLU A 616 -0.52 -22.20 -11.69
C GLU A 616 -0.57 -21.35 -10.43
N ILE A 617 -0.22 -21.96 -9.29
CA ILE A 617 -0.12 -21.30 -7.99
C ILE A 617 1.28 -21.55 -7.46
N GLY A 618 2.13 -20.54 -7.51
CA GLY A 618 3.53 -20.65 -7.14
C GLY A 618 3.77 -20.98 -5.67
N ALA A 619 4.94 -21.51 -5.38
CA ALA A 619 5.33 -21.91 -4.03
C ALA A 619 5.33 -20.74 -3.02
N ARG A 620 5.43 -19.50 -3.48
CA ARG A 620 5.36 -18.26 -2.68
C ARG A 620 3.98 -17.58 -2.76
N GLY A 621 2.97 -18.29 -3.31
CA GLY A 621 1.58 -17.86 -3.36
C GLY A 621 1.20 -16.95 -4.52
N ALA A 622 2.05 -16.74 -5.53
CA ALA A 622 1.67 -16.03 -6.74
C ALA A 622 0.72 -16.88 -7.59
N ILE A 623 -0.25 -16.25 -8.24
CA ILE A 623 -1.25 -16.91 -9.08
C ILE A 623 -1.17 -16.35 -10.50
N GLN A 624 -1.20 -17.19 -11.52
CA GLN A 624 -1.37 -16.77 -12.91
C GLN A 624 -2.79 -16.23 -13.10
N GLU A 625 -2.92 -14.92 -13.28
CA GLU A 625 -4.21 -14.24 -13.14
C GLU A 625 -5.23 -14.58 -14.22
N LEU A 626 -4.81 -14.64 -15.48
CA LEU A 626 -5.74 -14.84 -16.61
C LEU A 626 -6.42 -16.20 -16.54
N GLY A 627 -5.65 -17.27 -16.33
CA GLY A 627 -6.19 -18.63 -16.17
C GLY A 627 -7.10 -18.74 -14.96
N TRP A 628 -6.67 -18.17 -13.83
CA TRP A 628 -7.44 -18.15 -12.59
C TRP A 628 -8.78 -17.42 -12.71
N VAL A 629 -8.78 -16.22 -13.27
CA VAL A 629 -10.00 -15.43 -13.47
C VAL A 629 -10.94 -16.12 -14.44
N ARG A 630 -10.42 -16.70 -15.52
CA ARG A 630 -11.21 -17.46 -16.50
C ARG A 630 -11.88 -18.66 -15.86
N MET A 631 -11.14 -19.48 -15.12
CA MET A 631 -11.68 -20.63 -14.38
C MET A 631 -12.79 -20.18 -13.42
N CYS A 632 -12.50 -19.25 -12.51
CA CYS A 632 -13.47 -18.77 -11.54
C CYS A 632 -14.74 -18.22 -12.20
N THR A 633 -14.60 -17.46 -13.28
CA THR A 633 -15.74 -16.88 -14.01
C THR A 633 -16.60 -17.95 -14.66
N GLN A 634 -15.99 -18.94 -15.34
CA GLN A 634 -16.72 -20.05 -15.98
C GLN A 634 -17.44 -20.94 -14.96
N LEU A 635 -16.84 -21.14 -13.78
CA LEU A 635 -17.48 -21.90 -12.70
C LEU A 635 -18.50 -21.08 -11.89
N GLY A 636 -18.70 -19.79 -12.21
CA GLY A 636 -19.62 -18.91 -11.49
C GLY A 636 -19.10 -18.44 -10.12
N ILE A 637 -17.81 -18.63 -9.84
CA ILE A 637 -17.15 -18.15 -8.60
C ILE A 637 -16.68 -16.72 -8.81
N THR A 638 -17.51 -15.74 -8.43
CA THR A 638 -17.24 -14.32 -8.72
C THR A 638 -17.21 -13.45 -7.46
N GLY A 639 -16.85 -12.19 -7.58
CA GLY A 639 -16.95 -11.20 -6.52
C GLY A 639 -16.23 -11.59 -5.21
N ALA A 640 -16.95 -11.66 -4.11
CA ALA A 640 -16.43 -11.99 -2.79
C ALA A 640 -15.97 -13.45 -2.70
N ALA A 641 -16.71 -14.40 -3.32
CA ALA A 641 -16.36 -15.81 -3.34
C ALA A 641 -15.01 -16.04 -4.03
N ARG A 642 -14.77 -15.39 -5.19
CA ARG A 642 -13.47 -15.46 -5.86
C ARG A 642 -12.34 -14.90 -4.98
N ARG A 643 -12.56 -13.77 -4.31
CA ARG A 643 -11.53 -13.21 -3.39
C ARG A 643 -11.24 -14.19 -2.25
N LYS A 644 -12.27 -14.76 -1.63
CA LYS A 644 -12.12 -15.75 -0.55
C LYS A 644 -11.33 -16.96 -1.03
N LEU A 645 -11.68 -17.53 -2.19
CA LEU A 645 -10.97 -18.66 -2.79
C LEU A 645 -9.51 -18.29 -3.11
N THR A 646 -9.27 -17.12 -3.72
CA THR A 646 -7.92 -16.62 -4.01
C THR A 646 -7.07 -16.58 -2.74
N HIS A 647 -7.59 -16.03 -1.65
CA HIS A 647 -6.88 -15.99 -0.37
C HIS A 647 -6.64 -17.40 0.18
N SER A 648 -7.61 -18.31 0.10
CA SER A 648 -7.47 -19.66 0.61
C SER A 648 -6.38 -20.46 -0.11
N VAL A 649 -6.31 -20.38 -1.44
CA VAL A 649 -5.27 -21.09 -2.20
C VAL A 649 -3.88 -20.48 -1.99
N GLN A 650 -3.79 -19.14 -1.87
CA GLN A 650 -2.54 -18.46 -1.53
C GLN A 650 -2.06 -18.84 -0.13
N ASP A 651 -2.97 -18.86 0.85
CA ASP A 651 -2.66 -19.26 2.22
C ASP A 651 -2.17 -20.71 2.26
N ALA A 652 -2.86 -21.63 1.58
CA ALA A 652 -2.45 -23.03 1.50
C ALA A 652 -1.03 -23.16 0.91
N ALA A 653 -0.75 -22.48 -0.20
CA ALA A 653 0.58 -22.50 -0.83
C ALA A 653 1.67 -22.00 0.12
N ILE A 654 1.42 -20.86 0.79
CA ILE A 654 2.39 -20.21 1.69
C ILE A 654 2.60 -21.05 2.95
N TYR A 655 1.54 -21.48 3.62
CA TYR A 655 1.66 -22.29 4.83
C TYR A 655 2.41 -23.59 4.54
N CYS A 656 2.02 -24.32 3.50
CA CYS A 656 2.72 -25.56 3.14
C CYS A 656 4.19 -25.29 2.81
N SER A 657 4.51 -24.24 2.06
CA SER A 657 5.89 -23.88 1.75
C SER A 657 6.68 -23.47 2.99
N HIS A 658 6.05 -22.75 3.91
CA HIS A 658 6.67 -22.40 5.20
C HIS A 658 6.98 -23.66 6.02
N TYR A 659 6.06 -24.61 6.11
CA TYR A 659 6.29 -25.89 6.78
C TYR A 659 7.38 -26.72 6.11
N ILE A 660 7.38 -26.82 4.78
CA ILE A 660 8.44 -27.48 4.03
C ILE A 660 9.80 -26.85 4.36
N PHE A 661 9.85 -25.51 4.44
CA PHE A 661 11.06 -24.79 4.81
C PHE A 661 11.48 -25.06 6.26
N LEU A 662 10.57 -25.05 7.23
CA LEU A 662 10.84 -25.35 8.64
C LEU A 662 11.37 -26.78 8.80
N CYS A 663 10.77 -27.74 8.11
CA CYS A 663 11.11 -29.15 8.18
C CYS A 663 12.22 -29.57 7.21
N ARG A 664 12.96 -28.62 6.61
CA ARG A 664 14.00 -28.92 5.60
C ARG A 664 15.13 -29.83 6.08
N PHE A 665 15.36 -29.88 7.40
CA PHE A 665 16.37 -30.74 8.02
C PHE A 665 15.82 -32.11 8.48
N HIS A 666 14.49 -32.31 8.48
CA HIS A 666 13.85 -33.55 8.91
C HIS A 666 13.84 -34.53 7.74
N ARG A 667 14.41 -35.73 7.97
CA ARG A 667 14.45 -36.79 6.96
C ARG A 667 13.11 -37.52 6.81
N GLN A 668 12.30 -37.56 7.88
CA GLN A 668 10.95 -38.10 7.86
C GLN A 668 9.95 -36.96 7.72
N TRP A 669 8.99 -37.13 6.82
CA TRP A 669 7.93 -36.18 6.55
C TRP A 669 6.59 -36.69 7.11
N GLU A 670 6.14 -36.09 8.19
CA GLU A 670 4.89 -36.40 8.87
C GLU A 670 4.06 -35.11 9.04
N PRO A 671 3.33 -34.68 8.00
CA PRO A 671 2.66 -33.39 8.01
C PRO A 671 1.62 -33.26 9.12
N GLN A 672 0.86 -34.33 9.42
CA GLN A 672 -0.18 -34.29 10.43
C GLN A 672 0.38 -34.05 11.84
N ARG A 673 1.44 -34.75 12.20
CA ARG A 673 2.11 -34.58 13.50
C ARG A 673 2.68 -33.16 13.69
N LEU A 674 3.19 -32.56 12.62
CA LEU A 674 3.73 -31.21 12.64
C LEU A 674 2.61 -30.15 12.81
N ILE A 675 1.46 -30.33 12.13
CA ILE A 675 0.29 -29.46 12.27
C ILE A 675 -0.26 -29.54 13.69
N ASP A 676 -0.34 -30.72 14.27
CA ASP A 676 -0.85 -30.92 15.63
C ASP A 676 0.07 -30.33 16.71
N THR A 677 1.40 -30.44 16.53
CA THR A 677 2.37 -29.79 17.40
C THR A 677 2.21 -28.26 17.34
N TRP A 678 2.04 -27.74 16.14
CA TRP A 678 1.92 -26.31 15.92
C TRP A 678 0.60 -25.71 16.44
N ARG A 679 -0.51 -26.46 16.39
CA ARG A 679 -1.78 -26.05 16.99
C ARG A 679 -1.75 -26.03 18.52
N LYS A 680 -0.85 -26.82 19.14
CA LYS A 680 -0.65 -26.82 20.59
C LYS A 680 0.23 -25.67 21.06
N ASP A 681 1.15 -25.17 20.21
CA ASP A 681 2.07 -24.09 20.50
C ASP A 681 1.52 -22.70 20.09
N ALA A 682 0.38 -22.64 19.41
CA ALA A 682 -0.31 -21.43 18.96
C ALA A 682 -1.48 -21.10 19.89
#